data_eff386e6ec5f0b6da0656d15efca88e3
#
_entry.id   eff386e6ec5f0b6da0656d15efca88e3
#
_cell.length_a   1.000
_cell.length_b   1.000
_cell.length_c   1.000
_cell.angle_alpha   90.00
_cell.angle_beta   90.00
_cell.angle_gamma   90.00
#
_symmetry.space_group_name_H-M   'P 1'
#
loop_
_entity.id
_entity.type
_entity.pdbx_description
1 polymer ?
#
loop_
_entity_poly.entity_id
_entity_poly.type
_entity_poly.pdbx_seq_one_letter_code
_entity_poly.pdbx_strand_id
1 'polypeptide(L)'
;MLHSILLGSLLLGACGGGDDESGAGSSDDNLQPPAGVNQAPKGDDIQLAYDSSLQSIAVNWQGYVSDPDGDPLQASIAEQGKLGQFSLDGDMLSYKADKNAKGSDQGLLQVSDGRGGSVSLKLAVFGVDGQSPLERALASGDASGLNPDTLLEAIAAQITQLRSNEQALRQRVFADTALAYAPGNRTQLFNIIEPEMATPLLRANTGQVLAVAGEQHTGRFAAFGTHLFTRFHAGELTAMEPANDNLLAWLLNRAQAAELQQPLTVSLSFLGGQESASRSWLQGRFPNWTIKSCNQVATLEACIADAQLLISGWRAADTDAGQIAGVYSRALASGKALYYQHNWYEATNAVADAIAGTMGVSLPYGGNFWANAAADWSSATAMAAAFPLLGGEQRLTQHLIDDDFNFDWSGCETYVGKVSCDKVNGFESEFLAGARALKNSLNQLDSRGQVLFGNKGRRLLKLFVLLGDLYRADIAYPMDKDTTPQGRFLAAYLADHLALYLRGNNPAQPDLGNFSDPLPQTLTLENVSLEMALVKESGYRGSGFYLLPGQSVRLERKDTLPLTVKAFINTQRTGSTREFNNQGYQRPKFLRSVELTLKPGQPLTLSSPYGGTLMLQLPAGEGVVSVEAQNVLAYPYLKDFNQASGYLAALETSPLSWAGLRTDFVEINSRKHMMKQFIYADLTAAMWSRP
;
A
#
# COMPACT_ATOMS: atom_id res chain seq x y z
N MET A 1 39.70 -26.54 -10.45
CA MET A 1 39.46 -27.88 -11.00
C MET A 1 38.00 -27.91 -11.36
N LEU A 2 37.61 -27.61 -12.62
CA LEU A 2 37.33 -28.54 -13.72
C LEU A 2 36.15 -29.48 -13.39
N HIS A 3 35.09 -29.60 -14.12
CA HIS A 3 34.70 -29.66 -15.54
C HIS A 3 33.21 -29.35 -15.66
N SER A 4 32.62 -28.52 -16.47
CA SER A 4 32.38 -28.62 -17.96
C SER A 4 31.78 -29.94 -18.48
N ILE A 5 30.64 -29.78 -19.20
CA ILE A 5 30.21 -30.50 -20.43
C ILE A 5 28.70 -30.18 -20.56
N LEU A 6 28.18 -29.41 -21.44
CA LEU A 6 28.13 -29.26 -22.92
C LEU A 6 27.32 -30.32 -23.66
N LEU A 7 26.58 -29.82 -24.62
CA LEU A 7 25.93 -30.37 -25.81
C LEU A 7 24.45 -30.76 -25.64
N GLY A 8 23.57 -30.41 -26.53
CA GLY A 8 23.66 -29.80 -27.88
C GLY A 8 22.41 -30.17 -28.67
N SER A 9 21.90 -29.18 -29.39
CA SER A 9 21.59 -29.23 -30.84
C SER A 9 20.65 -30.33 -31.36
N LEU A 10 19.81 -30.12 -32.26
CA LEU A 10 19.67 -29.59 -33.59
C LEU A 10 18.25 -29.93 -34.08
N LEU A 11 17.56 -29.21 -34.80
CA LEU A 11 17.56 -28.58 -36.12
C LEU A 11 16.40 -29.09 -37.01
N LEU A 12 15.87 -28.17 -37.78
CA LEU A 12 15.40 -28.18 -39.15
C LEU A 12 13.95 -28.63 -39.36
N GLY A 13 13.19 -28.00 -40.16
CA GLY A 13 13.33 -27.07 -41.28
C GLY A 13 12.03 -27.09 -42.07
N ALA A 14 11.74 -26.01 -42.55
CA ALA A 14 11.75 -25.55 -43.94
C ALA A 14 10.49 -25.76 -44.76
N CYS A 15 9.97 -24.63 -45.24
CA CYS A 15 9.69 -24.19 -46.61
C CYS A 15 8.51 -24.73 -47.41
N GLY A 16 7.85 -23.76 -48.02
CA GLY A 16 7.19 -23.74 -49.32
C GLY A 16 5.82 -23.10 -49.19
N GLY A 17 5.46 -21.99 -49.74
CA GLY A 17 5.77 -21.37 -51.03
C GLY A 17 4.56 -21.49 -51.94
N GLY A 18 4.05 -20.37 -52.49
CA GLY A 18 3.15 -20.39 -53.63
C GLY A 18 1.99 -19.41 -53.59
N ASP A 19 2.21 -18.33 -54.22
CA ASP A 19 1.47 -17.30 -54.97
C ASP A 19 0.00 -17.65 -55.38
N ASP A 20 -0.91 -16.74 -55.48
CA ASP A 20 -1.24 -15.71 -56.43
C ASP A 20 -2.73 -15.26 -56.37
N GLU A 21 -2.87 -13.95 -56.54
CA GLU A 21 -3.87 -13.15 -57.30
C GLU A 21 -5.35 -12.98 -56.89
N SER A 22 -5.62 -11.71 -56.67
CA SER A 22 -6.67 -10.81 -57.20
C SER A 22 -8.17 -11.11 -57.00
N GLY A 23 -8.84 -10.09 -56.49
CA GLY A 23 -10.29 -9.91 -56.64
C GLY A 23 -10.86 -8.78 -55.79
N ALA A 24 -11.07 -7.63 -56.40
CA ALA A 24 -11.72 -6.45 -55.82
C ALA A 24 -13.21 -6.71 -55.52
N GLY A 25 -13.67 -6.21 -54.37
CA GLY A 25 -15.08 -6.15 -54.04
C GLY A 25 -15.31 -5.31 -52.79
N SER A 26 -15.80 -4.11 -52.99
CA SER A 26 -16.26 -3.18 -51.96
C SER A 26 -17.46 -3.71 -51.20
N SER A 27 -17.44 -3.64 -49.88
CA SER A 27 -18.63 -3.39 -49.07
C SER A 27 -18.23 -2.93 -47.66
N ASP A 28 -18.86 -1.87 -47.21
CA ASP A 28 -18.81 -1.32 -45.87
C ASP A 28 -18.98 -2.41 -44.83
N ASP A 29 -17.98 -2.59 -43.99
CA ASP A 29 -18.13 -3.32 -42.76
C ASP A 29 -17.49 -2.59 -41.61
N ASN A 30 -18.32 -2.34 -40.66
CA ASN A 30 -18.08 -1.91 -39.29
C ASN A 30 -16.88 -2.66 -38.71
N LEU A 31 -15.68 -2.14 -38.84
CA LEU A 31 -14.47 -2.73 -38.26
C LEU A 31 -14.46 -2.44 -36.74
N GLN A 32 -14.99 -3.38 -35.99
CA GLN A 32 -14.64 -3.58 -34.61
C GLN A 32 -13.10 -3.70 -34.53
N PRO A 33 -12.40 -2.99 -33.62
CA PRO A 33 -10.93 -3.12 -33.48
C PRO A 33 -10.58 -4.60 -33.31
N PRO A 34 -9.48 -5.09 -33.91
CA PRO A 34 -9.07 -6.46 -33.69
C PRO A 34 -8.87 -6.67 -32.18
N ALA A 35 -9.44 -7.73 -31.65
CA ALA A 35 -9.21 -8.16 -30.27
C ALA A 35 -7.68 -8.24 -30.04
N GLY A 36 -7.18 -7.53 -29.05
CA GLY A 36 -5.76 -7.55 -28.71
C GLY A 36 -5.28 -9.00 -28.55
N VAL A 37 -4.06 -9.26 -28.98
CA VAL A 37 -3.43 -10.57 -28.80
C VAL A 37 -3.29 -10.79 -27.31
N ASN A 38 -3.91 -11.86 -26.78
CA ASN A 38 -3.83 -12.23 -25.38
C ASN A 38 -2.36 -12.39 -24.93
N GLN A 39 -2.00 -11.78 -23.82
CA GLN A 39 -0.69 -11.89 -23.21
C GLN A 39 -0.79 -12.79 -21.98
N ALA A 40 0.15 -13.72 -21.83
CA ALA A 40 0.17 -14.60 -20.67
C ALA A 40 0.44 -13.82 -19.38
N PRO A 41 -0.12 -14.25 -18.25
CA PRO A 41 0.17 -13.68 -16.95
C PRO A 41 1.67 -13.77 -16.60
N LYS A 42 2.17 -12.84 -15.80
CA LYS A 42 3.56 -12.74 -15.33
C LYS A 42 3.57 -12.72 -13.82
N GLY A 43 4.56 -13.37 -13.22
CA GLY A 43 4.63 -13.41 -11.76
C GLY A 43 5.99 -13.83 -11.23
N ASP A 44 6.15 -13.68 -9.92
CA ASP A 44 7.35 -14.02 -9.16
C ASP A 44 7.15 -15.30 -8.36
N ASP A 45 8.25 -16.02 -8.14
CA ASP A 45 8.26 -17.22 -7.29
C ASP A 45 7.84 -16.87 -5.85
N ILE A 46 7.05 -17.77 -5.23
CA ILE A 46 6.51 -17.58 -3.88
C ILE A 46 7.42 -18.28 -2.87
N GLN A 47 7.89 -17.53 -1.89
CA GLN A 47 8.72 -18.06 -0.80
C GLN A 47 7.95 -17.99 0.52
N LEU A 48 7.75 -19.13 1.15
CA LEU A 48 7.05 -19.27 2.43
C LEU A 48 8.05 -19.74 3.51
N ALA A 49 8.06 -19.04 4.64
CA ALA A 49 8.79 -19.48 5.81
C ALA A 49 7.83 -20.32 6.70
N TYR A 50 8.06 -21.62 6.77
CA TYR A 50 7.24 -22.55 7.56
C TYR A 50 7.74 -22.63 9.01
N ASP A 51 6.83 -22.56 9.95
CA ASP A 51 7.08 -22.81 11.36
C ASP A 51 6.40 -24.11 11.78
N SER A 52 7.16 -25.04 12.33
CA SER A 52 6.64 -26.32 12.82
C SER A 52 5.65 -26.17 13.99
N SER A 53 5.60 -25.03 14.67
CA SER A 53 4.57 -24.71 15.68
C SER A 53 3.26 -24.27 15.04
N LEU A 54 3.24 -23.81 13.80
CA LEU A 54 2.07 -23.49 13.02
C LEU A 54 1.60 -24.77 12.30
N GLN A 55 0.31 -25.09 12.41
CA GLN A 55 -0.24 -26.25 11.69
C GLN A 55 -0.30 -26.02 10.16
N SER A 56 -0.31 -24.78 9.73
CA SER A 56 -0.25 -24.38 8.31
C SER A 56 0.20 -22.93 8.18
N ILE A 57 0.76 -22.59 7.01
CA ILE A 57 1.05 -21.20 6.62
C ILE A 57 0.26 -20.87 5.36
N ALA A 58 -0.22 -19.64 5.25
CA ALA A 58 -1.00 -19.21 4.10
C ALA A 58 -0.54 -17.84 3.59
N VAL A 59 -0.65 -17.63 2.27
CA VAL A 59 -0.34 -16.38 1.59
C VAL A 59 -1.34 -16.14 0.47
N ASN A 60 -1.65 -14.87 0.19
CA ASN A 60 -2.42 -14.52 -1.00
C ASN A 60 -1.52 -14.58 -2.23
N TRP A 61 -1.73 -15.57 -3.12
CA TRP A 61 -0.91 -15.79 -4.31
C TRP A 61 -1.09 -14.70 -5.37
N GLN A 62 -2.24 -14.02 -5.42
CA GLN A 62 -2.47 -12.95 -6.39
C GLN A 62 -1.53 -11.74 -6.21
N GLY A 63 -0.95 -11.58 -5.03
CA GLY A 63 0.08 -10.57 -4.79
C GLY A 63 1.39 -10.81 -5.55
N TYR A 64 1.57 -11.99 -6.14
CA TYR A 64 2.78 -12.42 -6.85
C TYR A 64 2.60 -12.50 -8.37
N VAL A 65 1.37 -12.32 -8.87
CA VAL A 65 1.04 -12.48 -10.30
C VAL A 65 0.23 -11.29 -10.79
N SER A 66 0.50 -10.88 -12.01
CA SER A 66 -0.31 -9.89 -12.72
C SER A 66 -0.55 -10.33 -14.15
N ASP A 67 -1.73 -10.03 -14.65
CA ASP A 67 -2.05 -10.20 -16.08
C ASP A 67 -1.90 -8.88 -16.81
N PRO A 68 -1.16 -8.82 -17.94
CA PRO A 68 -0.95 -7.59 -18.68
C PRO A 68 -2.24 -7.05 -19.33
N ASP A 69 -3.20 -7.91 -19.64
CA ASP A 69 -4.46 -7.55 -20.26
C ASP A 69 -5.58 -7.33 -19.22
N GLY A 70 -5.26 -7.60 -17.93
CA GLY A 70 -6.19 -7.47 -16.83
C GLY A 70 -7.21 -8.62 -16.75
N ASP A 71 -6.90 -9.74 -17.35
CA ASP A 71 -7.77 -10.92 -17.35
C ASP A 71 -7.87 -11.56 -15.96
N PRO A 72 -9.01 -12.17 -15.63
CA PRO A 72 -9.18 -12.89 -14.36
C PRO A 72 -8.23 -14.09 -14.28
N LEU A 73 -7.44 -14.15 -13.20
CA LEU A 73 -6.46 -15.20 -12.99
C LEU A 73 -7.05 -16.38 -12.21
N GLN A 74 -6.70 -17.58 -12.63
CA GLN A 74 -7.04 -18.83 -11.94
C GLN A 74 -5.76 -19.60 -11.61
N ALA A 75 -5.63 -20.04 -10.38
CA ALA A 75 -4.47 -20.80 -9.92
C ALA A 75 -4.81 -22.28 -9.70
N SER A 76 -3.82 -23.13 -9.94
CA SER A 76 -3.85 -24.56 -9.61
C SER A 76 -2.49 -25.04 -9.13
N ILE A 77 -2.46 -26.01 -8.25
CA ILE A 77 -1.20 -26.65 -7.81
C ILE A 77 -0.79 -27.66 -8.87
N ALA A 78 0.29 -27.33 -9.60
CA ALA A 78 0.84 -28.23 -10.65
C ALA A 78 1.77 -29.29 -10.06
N GLU A 79 2.54 -28.94 -9.01
CA GLU A 79 3.38 -29.90 -8.28
C GLU A 79 3.20 -29.72 -6.78
N GLN A 80 3.00 -30.82 -6.07
CA GLN A 80 2.88 -30.85 -4.62
C GLN A 80 4.24 -30.91 -3.93
N GLY A 81 4.26 -30.49 -2.66
CA GLY A 81 5.42 -30.66 -1.79
C GLY A 81 5.74 -32.14 -1.51
N LYS A 82 6.99 -32.39 -1.12
CA LYS A 82 7.47 -33.71 -0.68
C LYS A 82 7.41 -33.88 0.84
N LEU A 83 7.40 -32.77 1.57
CA LEU A 83 7.39 -32.71 3.03
C LEU A 83 6.06 -32.18 3.58
N GLY A 84 5.11 -31.87 2.72
CA GLY A 84 3.80 -31.36 3.06
C GLY A 84 2.93 -31.12 1.83
N GLN A 85 1.77 -30.54 2.05
CA GLN A 85 0.78 -30.32 1.01
C GLN A 85 0.48 -28.84 0.83
N PHE A 86 0.52 -28.39 -0.42
CA PHE A 86 -0.05 -27.11 -0.84
C PHE A 86 -1.55 -27.27 -1.12
N SER A 87 -2.32 -26.28 -0.71
CA SER A 87 -3.75 -26.20 -1.02
C SER A 87 -4.14 -24.78 -1.37
N LEU A 88 -5.15 -24.66 -2.22
CA LEU A 88 -5.75 -23.38 -2.60
C LEU A 88 -7.16 -23.30 -2.04
N ASP A 89 -7.48 -22.18 -1.41
CA ASP A 89 -8.82 -21.76 -1.04
C ASP A 89 -9.03 -20.34 -1.58
N GLY A 90 -9.59 -20.27 -2.77
CA GLY A 90 -9.64 -19.03 -3.54
C GLY A 90 -8.24 -18.47 -3.83
N ASP A 91 -7.95 -17.29 -3.32
CA ASP A 91 -6.65 -16.62 -3.49
C ASP A 91 -5.63 -17.03 -2.43
N MET A 92 -6.06 -17.76 -1.43
CA MET A 92 -5.16 -18.20 -0.36
C MET A 92 -4.46 -19.49 -0.76
N LEU A 93 -3.16 -19.38 -1.00
CA LEU A 93 -2.26 -20.52 -1.08
C LEU A 93 -1.82 -20.89 0.33
N SER A 94 -2.10 -22.11 0.74
CA SER A 94 -1.70 -22.62 2.05
C SER A 94 -0.72 -23.77 1.88
N TYR A 95 0.21 -23.91 2.82
CA TYR A 95 1.06 -25.09 2.96
C TYR A 95 0.90 -25.69 4.35
N LYS A 96 0.69 -26.99 4.41
CA LYS A 96 0.64 -27.78 5.64
C LYS A 96 1.69 -28.86 5.59
N ALA A 97 2.67 -28.80 6.49
CA ALA A 97 3.71 -29.82 6.58
C ALA A 97 3.18 -31.14 7.11
N ASP A 98 3.78 -32.24 6.68
CA ASP A 98 3.55 -33.54 7.23
C ASP A 98 4.10 -33.65 8.67
N LYS A 99 3.55 -34.54 9.46
CA LYS A 99 3.97 -34.72 10.84
C LYS A 99 5.47 -35.10 10.90
N ASN A 100 6.25 -34.29 11.62
CA ASN A 100 7.70 -34.41 11.76
C ASN A 100 8.52 -34.07 10.49
N ALA A 101 7.94 -33.43 9.50
CA ALA A 101 8.71 -32.93 8.35
C ALA A 101 9.73 -31.87 8.79
N LYS A 102 10.94 -31.96 8.27
CA LYS A 102 12.03 -31.01 8.51
C LYS A 102 12.74 -30.67 7.22
N GLY A 103 13.16 -29.41 7.08
CA GLY A 103 13.92 -28.94 5.93
C GLY A 103 13.09 -28.05 5.01
N SER A 104 13.56 -27.91 3.77
CA SER A 104 12.91 -27.11 2.74
C SER A 104 12.06 -27.98 1.82
N ASP A 105 10.92 -27.47 1.41
CA ASP A 105 10.03 -28.10 0.44
C ASP A 105 9.83 -27.22 -0.79
N GLN A 106 9.38 -27.80 -1.88
CA GLN A 106 9.15 -27.10 -3.12
C GLN A 106 7.91 -27.65 -3.81
N GLY A 107 7.18 -26.78 -4.49
CA GLY A 107 6.06 -27.10 -5.34
C GLY A 107 5.98 -26.16 -6.53
N LEU A 108 4.94 -26.31 -7.32
CA LEU A 108 4.69 -25.47 -8.50
C LEU A 108 3.23 -25.01 -8.51
N LEU A 109 3.04 -23.70 -8.58
CA LEU A 109 1.74 -23.07 -8.80
C LEU A 109 1.63 -22.70 -10.27
N GLN A 110 0.59 -23.14 -10.94
CA GLN A 110 0.26 -22.70 -12.29
C GLN A 110 -0.88 -21.71 -12.23
N VAL A 111 -0.69 -20.56 -12.87
CA VAL A 111 -1.71 -19.51 -12.96
C VAL A 111 -2.04 -19.28 -14.43
N SER A 112 -3.33 -19.30 -14.77
CA SER A 112 -3.87 -19.11 -16.11
C SER A 112 -4.80 -17.90 -16.15
N ASP A 113 -4.82 -17.21 -17.30
CA ASP A 113 -5.74 -16.12 -17.62
C ASP A 113 -7.10 -16.60 -18.18
N GLY A 114 -7.28 -17.91 -18.37
CA GLY A 114 -8.48 -18.48 -19.00
C GLY A 114 -8.62 -18.23 -20.50
N ARG A 115 -7.63 -17.58 -21.13
CA ARG A 115 -7.59 -17.27 -22.57
C ARG A 115 -6.42 -17.93 -23.30
N GLY A 116 -5.76 -18.87 -22.65
CA GLY A 116 -4.66 -19.67 -23.23
C GLY A 116 -3.27 -19.23 -22.76
N GLY A 117 -3.14 -18.14 -22.02
CA GLY A 117 -1.91 -17.73 -21.34
C GLY A 117 -1.78 -18.40 -19.99
N SER A 118 -0.56 -18.71 -19.57
CA SER A 118 -0.27 -19.21 -18.23
C SER A 118 1.16 -18.92 -17.81
N VAL A 119 1.38 -18.85 -16.48
CA VAL A 119 2.70 -18.73 -15.85
C VAL A 119 2.83 -19.77 -14.75
N SER A 120 4.03 -20.33 -14.60
CA SER A 120 4.36 -21.26 -13.52
C SER A 120 5.27 -20.57 -12.51
N LEU A 121 4.84 -20.56 -11.24
CA LEU A 121 5.59 -19.98 -10.13
C LEU A 121 6.14 -21.10 -9.26
N LYS A 122 7.41 -21.05 -8.94
CA LYS A 122 8.00 -21.97 -7.95
C LYS A 122 7.51 -21.59 -6.56
N LEU A 123 7.05 -22.59 -5.85
CA LEU A 123 6.72 -22.50 -4.43
C LEU A 123 7.92 -23.04 -3.64
N ALA A 124 8.57 -22.20 -2.86
CA ALA A 124 9.65 -22.61 -1.99
C ALA A 124 9.21 -22.44 -0.54
N VAL A 125 9.18 -23.55 0.20
CA VAL A 125 8.93 -23.54 1.65
C VAL A 125 10.24 -23.79 2.35
N PHE A 126 10.68 -22.83 3.15
CA PHE A 126 11.87 -22.98 3.96
C PHE A 126 11.47 -23.47 5.35
N GLY A 127 12.04 -24.60 5.74
CA GLY A 127 11.91 -25.11 7.11
C GLY A 127 12.46 -24.09 8.10
N VAL A 128 11.66 -23.74 9.09
CA VAL A 128 11.91 -22.69 10.07
C VAL A 128 12.70 -23.22 11.29
N ASP A 129 13.16 -24.44 11.26
CA ASP A 129 14.07 -25.00 12.26
C ASP A 129 15.41 -24.22 12.16
N GLY A 130 15.54 -23.17 12.99
CA GLY A 130 16.74 -22.30 13.03
C GLY A 130 16.46 -20.80 12.84
N GLN A 131 15.28 -20.39 12.41
CA GLN A 131 14.92 -18.96 12.42
C GLN A 131 14.60 -18.48 13.83
N SER A 132 15.00 -17.26 14.15
CA SER A 132 14.64 -16.64 15.42
C SER A 132 13.12 -16.41 15.49
N PRO A 133 12.52 -16.35 16.71
CA PRO A 133 11.12 -15.99 16.87
C PRO A 133 10.74 -14.70 16.12
N LEU A 134 11.65 -13.73 16.07
CA LEU A 134 11.47 -12.48 15.35
C LEU A 134 11.28 -12.67 13.84
N GLU A 135 12.13 -13.48 13.19
CA GLU A 135 12.00 -13.70 11.74
C GLU A 135 10.71 -14.45 11.39
N ARG A 136 10.27 -15.34 12.27
CA ARG A 136 8.97 -16.01 12.13
C ARG A 136 7.81 -15.02 12.19
N ALA A 137 7.82 -14.14 13.20
CA ALA A 137 6.79 -13.10 13.35
C ALA A 137 6.76 -12.14 12.15
N LEU A 138 7.92 -11.75 11.62
CA LEU A 138 8.03 -10.90 10.43
C LEU A 138 7.48 -11.57 9.17
N ALA A 139 7.56 -12.89 9.07
CA ALA A 139 7.01 -13.64 7.95
C ALA A 139 5.49 -13.84 8.10
N SER A 140 5.03 -14.29 9.26
CA SER A 140 3.63 -14.67 9.50
C SER A 140 2.71 -13.51 9.87
N GLY A 141 3.26 -12.43 10.45
CA GLY A 141 2.47 -11.37 11.07
C GLY A 141 1.93 -11.74 12.47
N ASP A 142 2.48 -12.76 13.11
CA ASP A 142 2.08 -13.20 14.45
C ASP A 142 3.17 -12.86 15.48
N ALA A 143 2.85 -11.94 16.40
CA ALA A 143 3.74 -11.47 17.46
C ALA A 143 3.66 -12.32 18.75
N SER A 144 2.82 -13.36 18.83
CA SER A 144 2.47 -14.08 20.08
C SER A 144 3.68 -14.68 20.81
N GLY A 145 4.79 -14.91 20.12
CA GLY A 145 6.02 -15.46 20.70
C GLY A 145 7.09 -14.40 21.03
N LEU A 146 6.76 -13.10 20.96
CA LEU A 146 7.68 -11.99 21.15
C LEU A 146 7.32 -11.17 22.39
N ASN A 147 8.27 -10.34 22.82
CA ASN A 147 8.05 -9.28 23.78
C ASN A 147 8.37 -7.90 23.14
N PRO A 148 7.88 -6.78 23.72
CA PRO A 148 8.14 -5.45 23.18
C PRO A 148 9.63 -5.11 23.04
N ASP A 149 10.47 -5.50 23.99
CA ASP A 149 11.89 -5.13 24.01
C ASP A 149 12.61 -5.70 22.78
N THR A 150 12.36 -6.97 22.41
CA THR A 150 12.92 -7.58 21.21
C THR A 150 12.55 -6.80 19.94
N LEU A 151 11.31 -6.32 19.86
CA LEU A 151 10.84 -5.53 18.71
C LEU A 151 11.46 -4.12 18.71
N LEU A 152 11.54 -3.48 19.87
CA LEU A 152 12.15 -2.14 20.02
C LEU A 152 13.63 -2.14 19.65
N GLU A 153 14.39 -3.13 20.10
CA GLU A 153 15.79 -3.33 19.70
C GLU A 153 15.93 -3.53 18.19
N ALA A 154 15.06 -4.37 17.59
CA ALA A 154 15.07 -4.62 16.17
C ALA A 154 14.66 -3.37 15.35
N ILE A 155 13.73 -2.55 15.83
CA ILE A 155 13.34 -1.27 15.22
C ILE A 155 14.53 -0.30 15.25
N ALA A 156 15.18 -0.13 16.40
CA ALA A 156 16.33 0.76 16.54
C ALA A 156 17.49 0.34 15.61
N ALA A 157 17.77 -0.95 15.52
CA ALA A 157 18.78 -1.49 14.62
C ALA A 157 18.41 -1.25 13.14
N GLN A 158 17.15 -1.44 12.76
CA GLN A 158 16.67 -1.21 11.40
C GLN A 158 16.75 0.28 11.01
N ILE A 159 16.37 1.20 11.90
CA ILE A 159 16.50 2.65 11.67
C ILE A 159 17.98 3.02 11.47
N THR A 160 18.86 2.49 12.28
CA THR A 160 20.31 2.72 12.17
C THR A 160 20.84 2.25 10.83
N GLN A 161 20.44 1.05 10.37
CA GLN A 161 20.83 0.52 9.07
C GLN A 161 20.33 1.39 7.91
N LEU A 162 19.07 1.82 7.95
CA LEU A 162 18.49 2.68 6.92
C LEU A 162 19.21 4.03 6.81
N ARG A 163 19.60 4.61 7.94
CA ARG A 163 20.41 5.85 7.97
C ARG A 163 21.82 5.65 7.41
N SER A 164 22.43 4.52 7.69
CA SER A 164 23.72 4.19 7.09
C SER A 164 23.63 4.07 5.57
N ASN A 165 22.57 3.44 5.06
CA ASN A 165 22.31 3.33 3.62
C ASN A 165 22.05 4.72 2.99
N GLU A 166 21.27 5.56 3.66
CA GLU A 166 21.04 6.95 3.25
C GLU A 166 22.33 7.74 3.14
N GLN A 167 23.18 7.65 4.15
CA GLN A 167 24.48 8.33 4.16
C GLN A 167 25.38 7.87 3.00
N ALA A 168 25.46 6.56 2.77
CA ALA A 168 26.24 5.99 1.68
C ALA A 168 25.74 6.49 0.31
N LEU A 169 24.42 6.52 0.09
CA LEU A 169 23.83 7.04 -1.15
C LEU A 169 24.14 8.53 -1.34
N ARG A 170 23.96 9.35 -0.31
CA ARG A 170 24.23 10.78 -0.38
C ARG A 170 25.70 11.07 -0.63
N GLN A 171 26.60 10.36 0.03
CA GLN A 171 28.05 10.47 -0.23
C GLN A 171 28.37 10.11 -1.67
N ARG A 172 27.72 9.07 -2.21
CA ARG A 172 27.89 8.66 -3.62
C ARG A 172 27.44 9.72 -4.61
N VAL A 173 26.34 10.44 -4.31
CA VAL A 173 25.77 11.45 -5.22
C VAL A 173 26.40 12.81 -5.05
N PHE A 174 26.58 13.29 -3.82
CA PHE A 174 26.99 14.68 -3.54
C PHE A 174 28.45 14.82 -3.14
N ALA A 175 29.14 13.74 -2.76
CA ALA A 175 30.53 13.76 -2.35
C ALA A 175 30.82 14.85 -1.31
N ASP A 176 30.09 15.14 -0.35
CA ASP A 176 30.25 16.17 0.70
C ASP A 176 30.45 17.62 0.19
N THR A 177 29.93 17.93 -1.00
CA THR A 177 29.91 19.29 -1.53
C THR A 177 28.71 20.07 -1.02
N ALA A 178 28.79 21.41 -1.08
CA ALA A 178 27.66 22.27 -0.79
C ALA A 178 26.52 22.02 -1.78
N LEU A 179 25.29 22.04 -1.27
CA LEU A 179 24.07 21.85 -2.04
C LEU A 179 23.39 23.19 -2.26
N ALA A 180 23.19 23.57 -3.51
CA ALA A 180 22.44 24.76 -3.89
C ALA A 180 21.36 24.35 -4.91
N TYR A 181 20.13 24.22 -4.43
CA TYR A 181 18.99 23.81 -5.25
C TYR A 181 17.80 24.72 -4.99
N ALA A 182 17.45 25.53 -5.97
CA ALA A 182 16.32 26.43 -5.91
C ALA A 182 15.37 26.16 -7.10
N PRO A 183 14.45 25.18 -6.96
CA PRO A 183 13.58 24.79 -8.08
C PRO A 183 12.51 25.84 -8.42
N GLY A 184 12.42 26.92 -7.65
CA GLY A 184 11.38 27.93 -7.76
C GLY A 184 10.06 27.44 -7.18
N ASN A 185 8.97 28.05 -7.62
CA ASN A 185 7.61 27.77 -7.13
C ASN A 185 6.89 26.65 -7.89
N ARG A 186 7.62 25.76 -8.56
CA ARG A 186 7.05 24.68 -9.37
C ARG A 186 7.73 23.35 -9.05
N THR A 187 7.64 22.95 -7.80
CA THR A 187 8.19 21.69 -7.33
C THR A 187 7.13 20.88 -6.60
N GLN A 188 7.01 19.61 -6.95
CA GLN A 188 6.25 18.62 -6.19
C GLN A 188 7.09 18.19 -5.00
N LEU A 189 6.42 17.86 -3.91
CA LEU A 189 7.03 17.28 -2.72
C LEU A 189 6.76 15.77 -2.68
N PHE A 190 7.54 15.05 -1.88
CA PHE A 190 7.38 13.61 -1.69
C PHE A 190 7.21 13.29 -0.20
N ASN A 191 6.37 12.27 0.10
CA ASN A 191 6.34 11.60 1.40
C ASN A 191 6.93 10.21 1.24
N ILE A 192 7.89 9.86 2.10
CA ILE A 192 8.43 8.51 2.15
C ILE A 192 7.41 7.60 2.82
N ILE A 193 6.99 6.56 2.13
CA ILE A 193 6.05 5.56 2.63
C ILE A 193 6.79 4.28 3.00
N GLU A 194 7.76 3.89 2.18
CA GLU A 194 8.58 2.70 2.35
C GLU A 194 10.05 3.10 2.47
N PRO A 195 10.55 3.39 3.69
CA PRO A 195 11.91 3.91 3.90
C PRO A 195 13.01 2.89 3.58
N GLU A 196 12.67 1.61 3.44
CA GLU A 196 13.59 0.58 2.95
C GLU A 196 13.77 0.63 1.43
N MET A 197 12.81 1.17 0.71
CA MET A 197 12.83 1.31 -0.74
C MET A 197 13.32 2.70 -1.16
N ALA A 198 12.80 3.75 -0.52
CA ALA A 198 13.00 5.14 -0.91
C ALA A 198 13.75 5.93 0.17
N THR A 199 14.78 6.62 -0.25
CA THR A 199 15.60 7.50 0.58
C THR A 199 15.41 8.96 0.14
N PRO A 200 15.23 9.92 1.08
CA PRO A 200 15.19 11.34 0.72
C PRO A 200 16.59 11.79 0.27
N LEU A 201 16.73 12.02 -1.02
CA LEU A 201 17.98 12.47 -1.61
C LEU A 201 18.25 13.94 -1.31
N LEU A 202 17.22 14.79 -1.42
CA LEU A 202 17.30 16.22 -1.22
C LEU A 202 16.11 16.73 -0.41
N ARG A 203 16.41 17.53 0.63
CA ARG A 203 15.40 18.20 1.45
C ARG A 203 15.52 19.71 1.34
N ALA A 204 14.38 20.38 1.36
CA ALA A 204 14.34 21.84 1.54
C ALA A 204 14.89 22.24 2.91
N ASN A 205 15.27 23.50 3.07
CA ASN A 205 15.69 24.07 4.36
C ASN A 205 14.61 23.96 5.45
N THR A 206 13.36 23.76 5.05
CA THR A 206 12.19 23.55 5.90
C THR A 206 11.86 22.05 6.13
N GLY A 207 12.70 21.13 5.61
CA GLY A 207 12.59 19.69 5.82
C GLY A 207 11.76 18.92 4.79
N GLN A 208 11.00 19.58 3.92
CA GLN A 208 10.22 18.90 2.87
C GLN A 208 11.15 18.14 1.91
N VAL A 209 10.71 16.97 1.46
CA VAL A 209 11.48 16.14 0.51
C VAL A 209 11.25 16.65 -0.92
N LEU A 210 12.31 17.09 -1.55
CA LEU A 210 12.32 17.64 -2.92
C LEU A 210 12.73 16.59 -3.96
N ALA A 211 13.54 15.63 -3.55
CA ALA A 211 13.96 14.51 -4.38
C ALA A 211 14.17 13.25 -3.54
N VAL A 212 13.92 12.11 -4.17
CA VAL A 212 14.13 10.79 -3.58
C VAL A 212 14.94 9.92 -4.53
N ALA A 213 15.65 8.93 -3.99
CA ALA A 213 16.26 7.85 -4.77
C ALA A 213 16.18 6.56 -3.97
N GLY A 214 16.31 5.42 -4.64
CA GLY A 214 16.24 4.15 -3.97
C GLY A 214 16.33 2.96 -4.90
N GLU A 215 16.04 1.79 -4.36
CA GLU A 215 16.11 0.51 -5.07
C GLU A 215 14.79 -0.24 -4.93
N GLN A 216 14.34 -0.84 -6.02
CA GLN A 216 13.23 -1.78 -6.04
C GLN A 216 13.69 -3.05 -6.76
N HIS A 217 13.68 -4.19 -6.07
CA HIS A 217 14.26 -5.44 -6.55
C HIS A 217 15.74 -5.24 -6.97
N THR A 218 16.03 -5.33 -8.26
CA THR A 218 17.38 -5.15 -8.83
C THR A 218 17.52 -3.81 -9.57
N GLY A 219 16.43 -3.06 -9.73
CA GLY A 219 16.41 -1.77 -10.39
C GLY A 219 16.57 -0.62 -9.42
N ARG A 220 17.07 0.49 -9.92
CA ARG A 220 17.26 1.73 -9.17
C ARG A 220 16.39 2.83 -9.71
N PHE A 221 15.94 3.70 -8.83
CA PHE A 221 15.14 4.85 -9.24
C PHE A 221 15.60 6.15 -8.58
N ALA A 222 15.26 7.25 -9.23
CA ALA A 222 15.29 8.59 -8.65
C ALA A 222 14.05 9.37 -9.09
N ALA A 223 13.57 10.25 -8.22
CA ALA A 223 12.46 11.13 -8.55
C ALA A 223 12.74 12.55 -8.06
N PHE A 224 12.50 13.52 -8.94
CA PHE A 224 12.59 14.96 -8.64
C PHE A 224 11.22 15.61 -8.75
N GLY A 225 10.92 16.48 -7.82
CA GLY A 225 9.67 17.25 -7.81
C GLY A 225 9.61 18.34 -8.90
N THR A 226 10.63 18.44 -9.74
CA THR A 226 10.70 19.38 -10.88
C THR A 226 11.33 18.70 -12.10
N HIS A 227 11.13 19.29 -13.27
CA HIS A 227 11.70 18.83 -14.54
C HIS A 227 13.16 19.31 -14.68
N LEU A 228 14.06 18.61 -14.01
CA LEU A 228 15.45 19.01 -13.81
C LEU A 228 16.22 19.20 -15.11
N PHE A 229 16.08 18.29 -16.08
CA PHE A 229 16.80 18.38 -17.37
C PHE A 229 16.39 19.59 -18.21
N THR A 230 15.14 20.02 -18.14
CA THR A 230 14.69 21.26 -18.79
C THR A 230 15.33 22.48 -18.12
N ARG A 231 15.50 22.46 -16.80
CA ARG A 231 16.16 23.53 -16.06
C ARG A 231 17.65 23.61 -16.43
N PHE A 232 18.32 22.48 -16.53
CA PHE A 232 19.71 22.41 -17.00
C PHE A 232 19.85 22.94 -18.44
N HIS A 233 18.93 22.57 -19.34
CA HIS A 233 18.93 23.08 -20.72
C HIS A 233 18.76 24.60 -20.77
N ALA A 234 18.02 25.18 -19.86
CA ALA A 234 17.87 26.64 -19.73
C ALA A 234 19.06 27.34 -19.04
N GLY A 235 20.10 26.60 -18.66
CA GLY A 235 21.23 27.15 -17.90
C GLY A 235 20.92 27.42 -16.42
N GLU A 236 19.85 26.84 -15.91
CA GLU A 236 19.43 26.94 -14.51
C GLU A 236 19.88 25.71 -13.72
N LEU A 237 20.04 25.85 -12.40
CA LEU A 237 20.44 24.76 -11.50
C LEU A 237 21.74 24.02 -11.89
N THR A 238 22.61 24.67 -12.66
CA THR A 238 23.84 24.05 -13.21
C THR A 238 24.81 23.56 -12.12
N ALA A 239 24.75 24.15 -10.92
CA ALA A 239 25.51 23.65 -9.76
C ALA A 239 25.15 22.20 -9.37
N MET A 240 23.96 21.74 -9.75
CA MET A 240 23.49 20.36 -9.49
C MET A 240 23.89 19.35 -10.58
N GLU A 241 24.42 19.79 -11.73
CA GLU A 241 24.80 18.87 -12.83
C GLU A 241 25.80 17.80 -12.41
N PRO A 242 26.88 18.10 -11.66
CA PRO A 242 27.80 17.06 -11.22
C PRO A 242 27.16 16.02 -10.31
N ALA A 243 26.29 16.45 -9.39
CA ALA A 243 25.55 15.53 -8.54
C ALA A 243 24.55 14.69 -9.34
N ASN A 244 23.90 15.27 -10.35
CA ASN A 244 23.04 14.54 -11.26
C ASN A 244 23.78 13.51 -12.09
N ASP A 245 24.98 13.80 -12.57
CA ASP A 245 25.82 12.85 -13.29
C ASP A 245 26.21 11.65 -12.36
N ASN A 246 26.59 11.94 -11.12
CA ASN A 246 26.85 10.89 -10.13
C ASN A 246 25.60 10.04 -9.84
N LEU A 247 24.42 10.68 -9.77
CA LEU A 247 23.14 9.99 -9.58
C LEU A 247 22.82 9.10 -10.80
N LEU A 248 23.00 9.59 -12.02
CA LEU A 248 22.81 8.80 -13.24
C LEU A 248 23.79 7.59 -13.28
N ALA A 249 25.04 7.81 -12.89
CA ALA A 249 26.02 6.72 -12.78
C ALA A 249 25.59 5.67 -11.74
N TRP A 250 25.09 6.12 -10.58
CA TRP A 250 24.56 5.22 -9.56
C TRP A 250 23.33 4.45 -10.07
N LEU A 251 22.37 5.13 -10.71
CA LEU A 251 21.17 4.51 -11.29
C LEU A 251 21.53 3.39 -12.28
N LEU A 252 22.55 3.62 -13.10
CA LEU A 252 23.01 2.70 -14.15
C LEU A 252 24.05 1.68 -13.65
N ASN A 253 24.26 1.60 -12.36
CA ASN A 253 25.25 0.71 -11.73
C ASN A 253 26.69 0.91 -12.30
N ARG A 254 27.05 2.18 -12.59
CA ARG A 254 28.39 2.58 -13.05
C ARG A 254 29.22 3.00 -11.85
N ALA A 255 30.53 2.71 -11.89
CA ALA A 255 31.42 3.08 -10.80
C ALA A 255 31.59 4.61 -10.66
N GLN A 256 31.58 5.34 -11.78
CA GLN A 256 31.80 6.78 -11.81
C GLN A 256 31.09 7.45 -12.98
N ALA A 257 30.85 8.77 -12.87
CA ALA A 257 30.16 9.57 -13.90
C ALA A 257 30.86 9.56 -15.27
N ALA A 258 32.20 9.41 -15.33
CA ALA A 258 32.93 9.33 -16.60
C ALA A 258 32.47 8.17 -17.49
N GLU A 259 31.95 7.07 -16.91
CA GLU A 259 31.42 5.92 -17.65
C GLU A 259 30.09 6.21 -18.36
N LEU A 260 29.44 7.33 -18.07
CA LEU A 260 28.23 7.76 -18.77
C LEU A 260 28.49 8.17 -20.22
N GLN A 261 29.74 8.36 -20.63
CA GLN A 261 30.09 8.63 -22.02
C GLN A 261 30.01 7.38 -22.93
N GLN A 262 29.79 6.19 -22.35
CA GLN A 262 29.58 4.96 -23.11
C GLN A 262 28.19 4.94 -23.77
N PRO A 263 28.03 4.24 -24.91
CA PRO A 263 26.72 4.10 -25.55
C PRO A 263 25.65 3.55 -24.60
N LEU A 264 24.47 4.15 -24.62
CA LEU A 264 23.34 3.80 -23.79
C LEU A 264 22.04 4.06 -24.55
N THR A 265 21.02 3.21 -24.38
CA THR A 265 19.67 3.49 -24.85
C THR A 265 18.82 4.06 -23.71
N VAL A 266 18.20 5.20 -23.99
CA VAL A 266 17.35 5.95 -23.05
C VAL A 266 15.96 6.10 -23.65
N SER A 267 14.93 5.87 -22.86
CA SER A 267 13.55 6.21 -23.23
C SER A 267 13.06 7.46 -22.51
N LEU A 268 12.37 8.32 -23.23
CA LEU A 268 11.63 9.46 -22.69
C LEU A 268 10.14 9.17 -22.80
N SER A 269 9.40 9.28 -21.67
CA SER A 269 7.98 8.96 -21.62
C SER A 269 7.20 10.04 -20.86
N PHE A 270 6.07 10.45 -21.38
CA PHE A 270 5.08 11.31 -20.72
C PHE A 270 5.60 12.64 -20.15
N LEU A 271 6.68 13.17 -20.73
CA LEU A 271 7.27 14.46 -20.34
C LEU A 271 6.47 15.67 -20.89
N GLY A 272 5.55 15.44 -21.84
CA GLY A 272 4.78 16.51 -22.48
C GLY A 272 5.69 17.54 -23.14
N GLY A 273 5.40 18.83 -22.98
CA GLY A 273 6.18 19.92 -23.55
C GLY A 273 7.64 20.01 -23.09
N GLN A 274 8.05 19.21 -22.07
CA GLN A 274 9.42 19.22 -21.54
C GLN A 274 10.35 18.21 -22.24
N GLU A 275 9.82 17.38 -23.13
CA GLU A 275 10.60 16.32 -23.78
C GLU A 275 11.71 16.87 -24.67
N SER A 276 11.42 17.89 -25.48
CA SER A 276 12.38 18.47 -26.41
C SER A 276 13.60 19.06 -25.69
N ALA A 277 13.38 19.86 -24.65
CA ALA A 277 14.46 20.45 -23.85
C ALA A 277 15.28 19.38 -23.10
N SER A 278 14.60 18.39 -22.53
CA SER A 278 15.26 17.25 -21.86
C SER A 278 16.13 16.47 -22.84
N ARG A 279 15.62 16.17 -24.03
CA ARG A 279 16.37 15.51 -25.11
C ARG A 279 17.59 16.30 -25.51
N SER A 280 17.44 17.60 -25.73
CA SER A 280 18.55 18.49 -26.16
C SER A 280 19.66 18.52 -25.11
N TRP A 281 19.32 18.63 -23.84
CA TRP A 281 20.33 18.60 -22.77
C TRP A 281 21.05 17.27 -22.71
N LEU A 282 20.30 16.15 -22.72
CA LEU A 282 20.88 14.80 -22.67
C LEU A 282 21.79 14.52 -23.85
N GLN A 283 21.40 14.89 -25.08
CA GLN A 283 22.24 14.72 -26.28
C GLN A 283 23.49 15.59 -26.25
N GLY A 284 23.37 16.82 -25.75
CA GLY A 284 24.54 17.69 -25.56
C GLY A 284 25.51 17.19 -24.51
N ARG A 285 25.02 16.59 -23.42
CA ARG A 285 25.82 16.08 -22.31
C ARG A 285 26.41 14.70 -22.59
N PHE A 286 25.63 13.83 -23.26
CA PHE A 286 25.95 12.43 -23.53
C PHE A 286 25.73 12.09 -25.01
N PRO A 287 26.63 12.53 -25.90
CA PRO A 287 26.42 12.44 -27.37
C PRO A 287 26.34 11.00 -27.87
N ASN A 288 26.84 10.01 -27.13
CA ASN A 288 26.80 8.60 -27.48
C ASN A 288 25.49 7.88 -27.06
N TRP A 289 24.54 8.60 -26.43
CA TRP A 289 23.29 8.01 -26.03
C TRP A 289 22.26 7.99 -27.18
N THR A 290 21.59 6.86 -27.34
CA THR A 290 20.43 6.73 -28.22
C THR A 290 19.17 7.06 -27.44
N ILE A 291 18.49 8.16 -27.82
CA ILE A 291 17.32 8.64 -27.09
C ILE A 291 16.07 8.45 -27.94
N LYS A 292 15.09 7.71 -27.44
CA LYS A 292 13.81 7.47 -28.11
C LYS A 292 12.62 7.96 -27.27
N SER A 293 11.49 8.25 -27.93
CA SER A 293 10.24 8.67 -27.30
C SER A 293 9.31 7.46 -27.16
N CYS A 294 8.75 7.23 -25.96
CA CYS A 294 7.85 6.13 -25.63
C CYS A 294 6.58 6.67 -24.95
N ASN A 295 5.74 7.39 -25.69
CA ASN A 295 4.58 8.10 -25.17
C ASN A 295 3.23 7.39 -25.39
N GLN A 296 3.23 6.19 -25.98
CA GLN A 296 2.02 5.41 -26.22
C GLN A 296 1.91 4.30 -25.16
N VAL A 297 0.87 4.34 -24.34
CA VAL A 297 0.70 3.40 -23.23
C VAL A 297 0.60 1.96 -23.71
N ALA A 298 -0.18 1.73 -24.77
CA ALA A 298 -0.38 0.39 -25.33
C ALA A 298 0.91 -0.29 -25.82
N THR A 299 1.93 0.49 -26.20
CA THR A 299 3.23 -0.02 -26.68
C THR A 299 4.38 0.31 -25.76
N LEU A 300 4.12 0.85 -24.56
CA LEU A 300 5.13 1.34 -23.65
C LEU A 300 6.16 0.25 -23.30
N GLU A 301 5.71 -0.92 -22.92
CA GLU A 301 6.57 -2.03 -22.51
C GLU A 301 7.52 -2.47 -23.64
N ALA A 302 6.98 -2.63 -24.84
CA ALA A 302 7.79 -2.97 -26.03
C ALA A 302 8.76 -1.83 -26.38
N CYS A 303 8.32 -0.59 -26.27
CA CYS A 303 9.14 0.58 -26.58
C CYS A 303 10.33 0.72 -25.63
N ILE A 304 10.17 0.42 -24.33
CA ILE A 304 11.24 0.53 -23.34
C ILE A 304 12.11 -0.74 -23.22
N ALA A 305 11.82 -1.79 -23.99
CA ALA A 305 12.42 -3.12 -23.81
C ALA A 305 13.95 -3.13 -23.85
N ASP A 306 14.57 -2.37 -24.78
CA ASP A 306 16.01 -2.24 -24.95
C ASP A 306 16.63 -1.04 -24.19
N ALA A 307 15.82 -0.19 -23.51
CA ALA A 307 16.33 0.93 -22.75
C ALA A 307 16.88 0.48 -21.40
N GLN A 308 18.03 1.02 -21.01
CA GLN A 308 18.63 0.84 -19.69
C GLN A 308 18.18 1.93 -18.70
N LEU A 309 17.90 3.14 -19.20
CA LEU A 309 17.41 4.27 -18.42
C LEU A 309 16.05 4.72 -18.94
N LEU A 310 15.07 4.75 -18.07
CA LEU A 310 13.71 5.21 -18.34
C LEU A 310 13.54 6.58 -17.68
N ILE A 311 13.34 7.63 -18.48
CA ILE A 311 13.06 8.98 -17.99
C ILE A 311 11.58 9.24 -18.19
N SER A 312 10.85 9.45 -17.11
CA SER A 312 9.39 9.57 -17.13
C SER A 312 8.90 10.87 -16.50
N GLY A 313 7.86 11.44 -17.09
CA GLY A 313 6.91 12.34 -16.46
C GLY A 313 5.60 11.63 -16.16
N TRP A 314 4.49 12.40 -16.12
CA TRP A 314 3.15 11.87 -15.80
C TRP A 314 2.07 12.27 -16.83
N ARG A 315 2.42 12.81 -17.97
CA ARG A 315 1.48 13.35 -18.98
C ARG A 315 0.84 12.24 -19.81
N ALA A 316 0.04 11.40 -19.14
CA ALA A 316 -0.81 10.38 -19.75
C ALA A 316 -2.24 10.50 -19.20
N ALA A 317 -3.20 9.77 -19.79
CA ALA A 317 -4.56 9.74 -19.29
C ALA A 317 -4.64 9.03 -17.94
N ASP A 318 -5.49 9.52 -17.02
CA ASP A 318 -5.63 8.93 -15.67
C ASP A 318 -6.07 7.46 -15.70
N THR A 319 -6.80 7.06 -16.74
CA THR A 319 -7.22 5.67 -16.95
C THR A 319 -6.07 4.70 -17.16
N ASP A 320 -4.90 5.20 -17.55
CA ASP A 320 -3.71 4.42 -17.88
C ASP A 320 -2.77 4.21 -16.68
N ALA A 321 -3.13 4.77 -15.52
CA ALA A 321 -2.27 4.82 -14.34
C ALA A 321 -1.77 3.44 -13.91
N GLY A 322 -2.66 2.46 -13.81
CA GLY A 322 -2.31 1.09 -13.40
C GLY A 322 -1.40 0.39 -14.41
N GLN A 323 -1.65 0.56 -15.70
CA GLN A 323 -0.85 -0.04 -16.77
C GLN A 323 0.57 0.55 -16.78
N ILE A 324 0.71 1.87 -16.69
CA ILE A 324 2.02 2.55 -16.64
C ILE A 324 2.82 2.11 -15.42
N ALA A 325 2.19 2.12 -14.22
CA ALA A 325 2.84 1.67 -12.99
C ALA A 325 3.29 0.21 -13.08
N GLY A 326 2.46 -0.67 -13.64
CA GLY A 326 2.80 -2.07 -13.87
C GLY A 326 4.03 -2.23 -14.77
N VAL A 327 4.09 -1.49 -15.88
CA VAL A 327 5.24 -1.53 -16.81
C VAL A 327 6.52 -1.06 -16.10
N TYR A 328 6.47 0.04 -15.34
CA TYR A 328 7.66 0.53 -14.61
C TYR A 328 8.08 -0.40 -13.47
N SER A 329 7.14 -0.99 -12.76
CA SER A 329 7.44 -1.98 -11.73
C SER A 329 8.18 -3.19 -12.31
N ARG A 330 7.71 -3.75 -13.44
CA ARG A 330 8.41 -4.84 -14.14
C ARG A 330 9.78 -4.41 -14.67
N ALA A 331 9.89 -3.20 -15.19
CA ALA A 331 11.17 -2.66 -15.65
C ALA A 331 12.20 -2.56 -14.52
N LEU A 332 11.79 -2.06 -13.35
CA LEU A 332 12.64 -2.03 -12.15
C LEU A 332 12.99 -3.45 -11.68
N ALA A 333 12.03 -4.38 -11.70
CA ALA A 333 12.29 -5.78 -11.35
C ALA A 333 13.30 -6.44 -12.30
N SER A 334 13.36 -6.02 -13.57
CA SER A 334 14.35 -6.47 -14.54
C SER A 334 15.71 -5.75 -14.46
N GLY A 335 15.91 -4.87 -13.49
CA GLY A 335 17.17 -4.16 -13.27
C GLY A 335 17.33 -2.86 -14.07
N LYS A 336 16.26 -2.36 -14.73
CA LYS A 336 16.32 -1.07 -15.43
C LYS A 336 16.32 0.09 -14.43
N ALA A 337 16.87 1.23 -14.85
CA ALA A 337 16.85 2.47 -14.08
C ALA A 337 15.63 3.32 -14.43
N LEU A 338 14.95 3.88 -13.41
CA LEU A 338 13.85 4.83 -13.59
C LEU A 338 14.23 6.20 -13.05
N TYR A 339 14.11 7.24 -13.87
CA TYR A 339 14.30 8.64 -13.49
C TYR A 339 12.98 9.39 -13.70
N TYR A 340 12.24 9.63 -12.63
CA TYR A 340 10.97 10.36 -12.68
C TYR A 340 11.20 11.86 -12.50
N GLN A 341 10.56 12.66 -13.33
CA GLN A 341 10.53 14.12 -13.21
C GLN A 341 9.09 14.61 -13.20
N HIS A 342 8.70 15.27 -12.11
CA HIS A 342 7.40 15.91 -12.07
C HIS A 342 7.44 17.16 -12.94
N ASN A 343 6.78 17.12 -14.09
CA ASN A 343 6.97 18.13 -15.14
C ASN A 343 6.00 19.31 -15.08
N TRP A 344 5.24 19.42 -13.98
CA TRP A 344 4.37 20.57 -13.76
C TRP A 344 4.06 20.76 -12.26
N TYR A 345 3.57 21.95 -11.91
CA TYR A 345 3.22 22.31 -10.54
C TYR A 345 1.77 21.96 -10.16
N GLU A 346 1.00 21.40 -11.10
CA GLU A 346 -0.40 21.09 -10.91
C GLU A 346 -0.61 19.95 -9.93
N ALA A 347 -1.86 19.82 -9.52
CA ALA A 347 -2.30 18.76 -8.62
C ALA A 347 -1.84 17.37 -9.09
N THR A 348 -1.62 16.50 -8.14
CA THR A 348 -1.40 15.08 -8.39
C THR A 348 -2.56 14.50 -9.20
N ASN A 349 -2.23 13.61 -10.12
CA ASN A 349 -3.21 12.80 -10.83
C ASN A 349 -2.94 11.31 -10.59
N ALA A 350 -3.84 10.45 -11.07
CA ALA A 350 -3.74 9.01 -10.85
C ALA A 350 -2.43 8.42 -11.42
N VAL A 351 -1.93 8.92 -12.55
CA VAL A 351 -0.66 8.46 -13.16
C VAL A 351 0.53 8.83 -12.28
N ALA A 352 0.60 10.09 -11.80
CA ALA A 352 1.68 10.53 -10.92
C ALA A 352 1.69 9.73 -9.61
N ASP A 353 0.52 9.51 -8.99
CA ASP A 353 0.38 8.72 -7.76
C ASP A 353 0.76 7.25 -7.96
N ALA A 354 0.38 6.66 -9.09
CA ALA A 354 0.71 5.28 -9.41
C ALA A 354 2.22 5.09 -9.64
N ILE A 355 2.87 6.00 -10.38
CA ILE A 355 4.34 5.98 -10.56
C ILE A 355 5.05 6.20 -9.22
N ALA A 356 4.61 7.16 -8.40
CA ALA A 356 5.14 7.39 -7.06
C ALA A 356 5.03 6.12 -6.18
N GLY A 357 3.91 5.40 -6.30
CA GLY A 357 3.68 4.13 -5.61
C GLY A 357 4.72 3.06 -5.95
N THR A 358 5.18 2.97 -7.19
CA THR A 358 6.24 2.00 -7.59
C THR A 358 7.59 2.32 -6.95
N MET A 359 7.78 3.54 -6.49
CA MET A 359 9.00 4.02 -5.83
C MET A 359 8.89 4.09 -4.30
N GLY A 360 7.83 3.53 -3.70
CA GLY A 360 7.63 3.55 -2.24
C GLY A 360 7.37 4.93 -1.64
N VAL A 361 6.88 5.87 -2.45
CA VAL A 361 6.56 7.23 -2.01
C VAL A 361 5.11 7.59 -2.35
N SER A 362 4.60 8.65 -1.73
CA SER A 362 3.36 9.30 -2.13
C SER A 362 3.58 10.78 -2.38
N LEU A 363 2.68 11.35 -3.17
CA LEU A 363 2.64 12.79 -3.40
C LEU A 363 1.68 13.43 -2.39
N PRO A 364 2.05 14.55 -1.73
CA PRO A 364 1.12 15.26 -0.86
C PRO A 364 -0.14 15.69 -1.61
N TYR A 365 -1.28 15.59 -0.95
CA TYR A 365 -2.56 16.01 -1.51
C TYR A 365 -2.56 17.49 -1.88
N GLY A 366 -3.12 17.82 -3.03
CA GLY A 366 -3.33 19.21 -3.47
C GLY A 366 -2.21 19.79 -4.31
N GLY A 367 -1.24 18.99 -4.81
CA GLY A 367 -0.21 19.47 -5.73
C GLY A 367 0.59 20.61 -5.11
N ASN A 368 1.24 20.35 -4.01
CA ASN A 368 2.00 21.37 -3.29
C ASN A 368 3.23 21.80 -4.08
N PHE A 369 3.23 23.02 -4.53
CA PHE A 369 4.45 23.72 -4.88
C PHE A 369 4.68 24.84 -3.85
N TRP A 370 5.94 25.09 -3.53
CA TRP A 370 6.31 26.07 -2.51
C TRP A 370 7.31 27.05 -3.09
N ALA A 371 6.98 28.33 -3.10
CA ALA A 371 7.86 29.38 -3.61
C ALA A 371 9.25 29.37 -2.95
N ASN A 372 9.35 28.91 -1.73
CA ASN A 372 10.58 28.92 -0.91
C ASN A 372 11.11 27.50 -0.61
N ALA A 373 10.69 26.49 -1.34
CA ALA A 373 11.16 25.11 -1.16
C ALA A 373 12.57 24.91 -1.78
N ALA A 374 13.53 25.67 -1.29
CA ALA A 374 14.92 25.59 -1.71
C ALA A 374 15.75 24.76 -0.72
N ALA A 375 16.76 24.08 -1.23
CA ALA A 375 17.80 23.43 -0.44
C ALA A 375 19.11 24.21 -0.59
N ASP A 376 19.59 24.76 0.51
CA ASP A 376 20.87 25.45 0.63
C ASP A 376 21.58 24.93 1.87
N TRP A 377 22.47 23.97 1.64
CA TRP A 377 23.15 23.23 2.69
C TRP A 377 24.66 23.28 2.47
N SER A 378 25.41 23.45 3.54
CA SER A 378 26.88 23.38 3.48
C SER A 378 27.40 22.01 3.02
N SER A 379 26.63 20.96 3.26
CA SER A 379 26.89 19.60 2.77
C SER A 379 25.65 18.70 2.88
N ALA A 380 25.67 17.54 2.23
CA ALA A 380 24.65 16.50 2.41
C ALA A 380 24.63 15.97 3.86
N THR A 381 25.77 15.96 4.54
CA THR A 381 25.87 15.61 5.96
C THR A 381 25.13 16.62 6.85
N ALA A 382 25.30 17.92 6.59
CA ALA A 382 24.57 18.96 7.33
C ALA A 382 23.06 18.85 7.15
N MET A 383 22.60 18.57 5.92
CA MET A 383 21.19 18.33 5.63
C MET A 383 20.64 17.12 6.41
N ALA A 384 21.39 16.01 6.45
CA ALA A 384 21.01 14.81 7.20
C ALA A 384 20.95 15.04 8.71
N ALA A 385 21.87 15.84 9.24
CA ALA A 385 21.88 16.20 10.67
C ALA A 385 20.68 17.07 11.04
N ALA A 386 20.28 18.01 10.17
CA ALA A 386 19.13 18.85 10.40
C ALA A 386 17.78 18.09 10.30
N PHE A 387 17.69 17.16 9.37
CA PHE A 387 16.47 16.36 9.10
C PHE A 387 16.82 14.88 8.93
N PRO A 388 17.13 14.17 10.02
CA PRO A 388 17.53 12.77 9.94
C PRO A 388 16.37 11.90 9.45
N LEU A 389 16.69 10.91 8.61
CA LEU A 389 15.71 9.91 8.16
C LEU A 389 15.09 9.21 9.38
N LEU A 390 13.76 9.08 9.38
CA LEU A 390 13.01 8.45 10.48
C LEU A 390 13.29 9.10 11.85
N GLY A 391 13.49 10.41 11.87
CA GLY A 391 13.85 11.13 13.11
C GLY A 391 12.75 11.09 14.16
N GLY A 392 11.48 11.16 13.73
CA GLY A 392 10.32 11.04 14.61
C GLY A 392 10.17 9.63 15.17
N GLU A 393 10.28 8.63 14.30
CA GLU A 393 10.17 7.21 14.64
C GLU A 393 11.30 6.79 15.60
N GLN A 394 12.50 7.30 15.39
CA GLN A 394 13.63 7.02 16.29
C GLN A 394 13.40 7.59 17.68
N ARG A 395 12.99 8.86 17.79
CA ARG A 395 12.74 9.48 19.12
C ARG A 395 11.60 8.75 19.85
N LEU A 396 10.52 8.47 19.16
CA LEU A 396 9.41 7.67 19.67
C LEU A 396 9.91 6.30 20.18
N THR A 397 10.72 5.60 19.38
CA THR A 397 11.29 4.30 19.78
C THR A 397 12.19 4.42 21.00
N GLN A 398 12.99 5.49 21.08
CA GLN A 398 13.88 5.71 22.22
C GLN A 398 13.10 5.94 23.52
N HIS A 399 12.02 6.75 23.49
CA HIS A 399 11.13 6.90 24.65
C HIS A 399 10.53 5.58 25.13
N LEU A 400 10.18 4.69 24.18
CA LEU A 400 9.64 3.36 24.52
C LEU A 400 10.71 2.42 25.09
N ILE A 401 11.96 2.52 24.65
CA ILE A 401 13.10 1.73 25.18
C ILE A 401 13.45 2.20 26.60
N ASP A 402 13.53 3.49 26.81
CA ASP A 402 13.99 4.10 28.07
C ASP A 402 12.87 4.18 29.12
N ASP A 403 11.61 3.93 28.74
CA ASP A 403 10.39 4.21 29.52
C ASP A 403 10.41 5.64 30.10
N ASP A 404 10.97 6.58 29.34
CA ASP A 404 11.15 7.98 29.72
C ASP A 404 10.16 8.88 28.97
N PHE A 405 8.98 9.06 29.56
CA PHE A 405 7.90 9.88 29.02
C PHE A 405 7.65 11.07 29.97
N ASN A 406 8.43 12.12 29.80
CA ASN A 406 8.37 13.30 30.69
C ASN A 406 7.56 14.45 30.05
N PHE A 407 6.49 14.17 29.37
CA PHE A 407 5.63 15.20 28.75
C PHE A 407 4.77 15.88 29.85
N ASP A 408 4.87 17.19 29.93
CA ASP A 408 4.09 17.99 30.90
C ASP A 408 2.68 18.26 30.35
N TRP A 409 1.73 17.41 30.74
CA TRP A 409 0.32 17.54 30.31
C TRP A 409 -0.35 18.85 30.78
N SER A 410 0.25 19.62 31.70
CA SER A 410 -0.28 20.95 32.06
C SER A 410 -0.24 21.95 30.91
N GLY A 411 0.61 21.70 29.89
CA GLY A 411 0.69 22.45 28.65
C GLY A 411 -0.43 22.12 27.62
N CYS A 412 -1.32 21.18 27.92
CA CYS A 412 -2.44 20.88 27.02
C CYS A 412 -3.47 22.02 26.99
N GLU A 413 -3.97 22.34 25.81
CA GLU A 413 -4.93 23.42 25.58
C GLU A 413 -6.34 22.86 25.37
N THR A 414 -7.37 23.55 25.88
CA THR A 414 -8.78 23.19 25.63
C THR A 414 -9.40 24.12 24.60
N TYR A 415 -9.91 23.56 23.52
CA TYR A 415 -10.63 24.29 22.50
C TYR A 415 -11.98 23.60 22.21
N VAL A 416 -13.09 24.33 22.36
CA VAL A 416 -14.47 23.85 22.12
C VAL A 416 -14.71 22.47 22.79
N GLY A 417 -14.32 22.33 24.07
CA GLY A 417 -14.51 21.10 24.85
C GLY A 417 -13.65 19.91 24.42
N LYS A 418 -12.65 20.13 23.58
CA LYS A 418 -11.63 19.14 23.21
C LYS A 418 -10.29 19.60 23.78
N VAL A 419 -9.61 18.71 24.50
CA VAL A 419 -8.22 18.91 24.94
C VAL A 419 -7.29 18.47 23.82
N SER A 420 -6.32 19.33 23.46
CA SER A 420 -5.20 19.02 22.56
C SER A 420 -3.89 19.21 23.33
N CYS A 421 -3.01 18.23 23.18
CA CYS A 421 -1.67 18.27 23.74
C CYS A 421 -0.58 18.45 22.67
N ASP A 422 -0.95 18.80 21.44
CA ASP A 422 -0.03 18.93 20.31
C ASP A 422 1.04 20.00 20.55
N LYS A 423 0.77 20.98 21.42
CA LYS A 423 1.71 22.06 21.78
C LYS A 423 2.52 21.79 23.05
N VAL A 424 2.31 20.66 23.70
CA VAL A 424 3.15 20.25 24.83
C VAL A 424 4.59 20.12 24.35
N ASN A 425 5.53 20.71 25.10
CA ASN A 425 6.93 20.75 24.72
C ASN A 425 7.48 19.33 24.47
N GLY A 426 8.09 19.14 23.32
CA GLY A 426 8.65 17.85 22.89
C GLY A 426 7.61 16.85 22.35
N PHE A 427 6.36 16.90 22.76
CA PHE A 427 5.39 15.85 22.45
C PHE A 427 5.15 15.68 20.94
N GLU A 428 4.99 16.78 20.19
CA GLU A 428 4.86 16.71 18.72
C GLU A 428 6.12 16.15 18.07
N SER A 429 7.30 16.68 18.41
CA SER A 429 8.55 16.34 17.73
C SER A 429 9.11 14.97 18.13
N GLU A 430 8.85 14.51 19.34
CA GLU A 430 9.48 13.32 19.91
C GLU A 430 8.56 12.09 19.89
N PHE A 431 7.25 12.28 19.78
CA PHE A 431 6.28 11.19 19.77
C PHE A 431 5.26 11.27 18.63
N LEU A 432 4.48 12.37 18.54
CA LEU A 432 3.33 12.42 17.59
C LEU A 432 3.76 12.38 16.13
N ALA A 433 4.85 13.06 15.78
CA ALA A 433 5.35 13.08 14.39
C ALA A 433 5.67 11.65 13.90
N GLY A 434 6.36 10.85 14.71
CA GLY A 434 6.65 9.45 14.41
C GLY A 434 5.39 8.59 14.30
N ALA A 435 4.48 8.70 15.28
CA ALA A 435 3.24 7.94 15.27
C ALA A 435 2.37 8.26 14.05
N ARG A 436 2.25 9.55 13.68
CA ARG A 436 1.51 9.99 12.49
C ARG A 436 2.16 9.55 11.18
N ALA A 437 3.50 9.57 11.09
CA ALA A 437 4.22 9.09 9.91
C ALA A 437 3.96 7.60 9.68
N LEU A 438 4.07 6.78 10.72
CA LEU A 438 3.74 5.35 10.68
C LEU A 438 2.29 5.11 10.25
N LYS A 439 1.33 5.80 10.87
CA LYS A 439 -0.09 5.70 10.47
C LYS A 439 -0.32 6.05 9.01
N ASN A 440 0.34 7.11 8.52
CA ASN A 440 0.24 7.51 7.12
C ASN A 440 0.79 6.42 6.19
N SER A 441 1.96 5.85 6.48
CA SER A 441 2.55 4.76 5.70
C SER A 441 1.63 3.54 5.65
N LEU A 442 1.10 3.10 6.78
CA LEU A 442 0.18 1.96 6.85
C LEU A 442 -1.13 2.21 6.08
N ASN A 443 -1.70 3.41 6.20
CA ASN A 443 -2.89 3.80 5.45
C ASN A 443 -2.64 3.81 3.93
N GLN A 444 -1.44 4.22 3.49
CA GLN A 444 -1.07 4.20 2.07
C GLN A 444 -0.92 2.76 1.55
N LEU A 445 -0.33 1.86 2.33
CA LEU A 445 -0.26 0.44 1.97
C LEU A 445 -1.66 -0.15 1.83
N ASP A 446 -2.51 0.02 2.84
CA ASP A 446 -3.89 -0.46 2.82
C ASP A 446 -4.67 0.10 1.61
N SER A 447 -4.64 1.42 1.38
CA SER A 447 -5.40 2.06 0.28
C SER A 447 -4.94 1.63 -1.11
N ARG A 448 -3.67 1.25 -1.25
CA ARG A 448 -3.09 0.73 -2.49
C ARG A 448 -3.27 -0.78 -2.66
N GLY A 449 -3.89 -1.46 -1.70
CA GLY A 449 -4.07 -2.91 -1.74
C GLY A 449 -2.76 -3.69 -1.54
N GLN A 450 -1.77 -3.10 -0.87
CA GLN A 450 -0.45 -3.71 -0.68
C GLN A 450 -0.39 -4.49 0.64
N VAL A 451 -0.29 -5.80 0.53
CA VAL A 451 -0.15 -6.69 1.69
C VAL A 451 1.23 -6.54 2.31
N LEU A 452 1.28 -6.38 3.64
CA LEU A 452 2.53 -6.18 4.38
C LEU A 452 3.24 -7.50 4.69
N PHE A 453 2.54 -8.45 5.29
CA PHE A 453 3.10 -9.75 5.71
C PHE A 453 3.04 -10.78 4.57
N GLY A 454 3.90 -11.79 4.62
CA GLY A 454 4.04 -12.80 3.55
C GLY A 454 4.96 -12.37 2.40
N ASN A 455 5.31 -11.09 2.29
CA ASN A 455 6.20 -10.54 1.26
C ASN A 455 7.57 -10.21 1.83
N LYS A 456 8.60 -10.17 0.98
CA LYS A 456 9.92 -9.63 1.36
C LYS A 456 9.86 -8.11 1.55
N GLY A 457 10.83 -7.57 2.30
CA GLY A 457 10.93 -6.13 2.55
C GLY A 457 9.98 -5.60 3.61
N ARG A 458 9.90 -4.29 3.72
CA ARG A 458 9.07 -3.53 4.68
C ARG A 458 9.29 -3.93 6.14
N ARG A 459 10.53 -4.33 6.46
CA ARG A 459 10.89 -4.86 7.79
C ARG A 459 10.51 -3.89 8.91
N LEU A 460 10.79 -2.60 8.73
CA LEU A 460 10.49 -1.57 9.73
C LEU A 460 8.99 -1.47 10.03
N LEU A 461 8.15 -1.42 8.98
CA LEU A 461 6.70 -1.34 9.15
C LEU A 461 6.12 -2.61 9.77
N LYS A 462 6.66 -3.79 9.41
CA LYS A 462 6.30 -5.07 10.04
C LYS A 462 6.61 -5.05 11.53
N LEU A 463 7.80 -4.62 11.92
CA LEU A 463 8.22 -4.51 13.32
C LEU A 463 7.28 -3.60 14.12
N PHE A 464 6.94 -2.44 13.60
CA PHE A 464 6.00 -1.53 14.26
C PHE A 464 4.59 -2.10 14.38
N VAL A 465 4.06 -2.77 13.33
CA VAL A 465 2.74 -3.40 13.39
C VAL A 465 2.72 -4.50 14.45
N LEU A 466 3.75 -5.34 14.52
CA LEU A 466 3.87 -6.39 15.54
C LEU A 466 3.98 -5.78 16.96
N LEU A 467 4.71 -4.67 17.12
CA LEU A 467 4.77 -3.94 18.38
C LEU A 467 3.39 -3.41 18.78
N GLY A 468 2.65 -2.83 17.85
CA GLY A 468 1.28 -2.39 18.06
C GLY A 468 0.35 -3.52 18.49
N ASP A 469 0.52 -4.73 17.94
CA ASP A 469 -0.26 -5.90 18.33
C ASP A 469 0.02 -6.32 19.78
N LEU A 470 1.29 -6.31 20.21
CA LEU A 470 1.64 -6.60 21.60
C LEU A 470 1.06 -5.58 22.56
N TYR A 471 1.22 -4.29 22.28
CA TYR A 471 0.67 -3.24 23.12
C TYR A 471 -0.85 -3.27 23.19
N ARG A 472 -1.51 -3.69 22.12
CA ARG A 472 -2.98 -3.79 22.04
C ARG A 472 -3.55 -4.84 22.97
N ALA A 473 -2.79 -5.88 23.26
CA ALA A 473 -3.20 -6.97 24.19
C ALA A 473 -3.42 -6.47 25.63
N ASP A 474 -2.72 -5.43 26.05
CA ASP A 474 -2.76 -4.91 27.43
C ASP A 474 -3.63 -3.63 27.59
N ILE A 475 -4.32 -3.21 26.53
CA ILE A 475 -5.19 -2.02 26.61
C ILE A 475 -6.44 -2.34 27.44
N ALA A 476 -6.74 -1.46 28.40
CA ALA A 476 -7.98 -1.45 29.16
C ALA A 476 -8.55 -0.04 29.21
N TYR A 477 -9.78 0.14 28.80
CA TYR A 477 -10.49 1.41 28.81
C TYR A 477 -11.42 1.57 30.03
N PRO A 478 -11.75 2.81 30.47
CA PRO A 478 -11.20 4.07 29.97
C PRO A 478 -9.80 4.33 30.50
N MET A 479 -9.00 5.07 29.72
CA MET A 479 -7.72 5.61 30.17
C MET A 479 -7.80 7.13 30.33
N ASP A 480 -6.97 7.66 31.22
CA ASP A 480 -6.87 9.08 31.49
C ASP A 480 -5.41 9.50 31.49
N LYS A 481 -5.07 10.57 30.77
CA LYS A 481 -3.69 11.06 30.64
C LYS A 481 -3.05 11.46 31.97
N ASP A 482 -3.87 11.88 32.97
CA ASP A 482 -3.41 12.37 34.24
C ASP A 482 -3.25 11.28 35.33
N THR A 483 -3.95 10.14 35.16
CA THR A 483 -3.96 9.04 36.13
C THR A 483 -3.38 7.72 35.62
N THR A 484 -3.39 7.48 34.29
CA THR A 484 -2.73 6.33 33.69
C THR A 484 -1.22 6.61 33.57
N PRO A 485 -0.35 5.66 33.92
CA PRO A 485 1.08 5.81 33.66
C PRO A 485 1.35 6.23 32.24
N GLN A 486 2.19 7.26 32.04
CA GLN A 486 2.35 7.91 30.72
C GLN A 486 2.83 6.94 29.64
N GLY A 487 3.77 6.05 29.96
CA GLY A 487 4.24 5.00 29.05
C GLY A 487 3.09 4.09 28.59
N ARG A 488 2.22 3.64 29.52
CA ARG A 488 1.06 2.80 29.17
C ARG A 488 0.03 3.55 28.29
N PHE A 489 -0.24 4.81 28.63
CA PHE A 489 -1.15 5.65 27.84
C PHE A 489 -0.63 5.85 26.42
N LEU A 490 0.66 6.13 26.26
CA LEU A 490 1.29 6.39 24.98
C LEU A 490 1.54 5.11 24.15
N ALA A 491 1.82 3.98 24.80
CA ALA A 491 1.85 2.68 24.13
C ALA A 491 0.50 2.31 23.50
N ALA A 492 -0.60 2.53 24.23
CA ALA A 492 -1.96 2.35 23.70
C ALA A 492 -2.28 3.34 22.56
N TYR A 493 -1.87 4.58 22.71
CA TYR A 493 -2.03 5.60 21.67
C TYR A 493 -1.25 5.25 20.41
N LEU A 494 -0.04 4.73 20.54
CA LEU A 494 0.76 4.22 19.42
C LEU A 494 0.11 3.00 18.77
N ALA A 495 -0.38 2.03 19.55
CA ALA A 495 -1.06 0.86 19.03
C ALA A 495 -2.26 1.21 18.12
N ASP A 496 -3.00 2.27 18.47
CA ASP A 496 -4.07 2.79 17.60
C ASP A 496 -3.54 3.31 16.26
N HIS A 497 -2.34 3.91 16.23
CA HIS A 497 -1.71 4.39 15.00
C HIS A 497 -1.18 3.24 14.12
N LEU A 498 -0.91 2.07 14.72
CA LEU A 498 -0.31 0.92 14.06
C LEU A 498 -1.33 -0.12 13.56
N ALA A 499 -2.64 0.18 13.60
CA ALA A 499 -3.65 -0.69 13.04
C ALA A 499 -3.54 -0.78 11.52
N LEU A 500 -3.43 -2.01 11.00
CA LEU A 500 -3.37 -2.39 9.59
C LEU A 500 -4.54 -3.32 9.28
N TYR A 501 -5.24 -3.08 8.18
CA TYR A 501 -6.49 -3.79 7.85
C TYR A 501 -6.31 -4.86 6.77
N LEU A 502 -5.38 -4.66 5.83
CA LEU A 502 -5.13 -5.60 4.74
C LEU A 502 -4.15 -6.71 5.21
N ARG A 503 -4.66 -7.56 6.10
CA ARG A 503 -3.90 -8.71 6.63
C ARG A 503 -4.85 -9.85 7.02
N GLY A 504 -4.39 -11.08 6.82
CA GLY A 504 -5.18 -12.29 7.13
C GLY A 504 -5.22 -12.61 8.62
N ASN A 505 -4.14 -12.35 9.36
CA ASN A 505 -4.08 -12.54 10.81
C ASN A 505 -3.95 -11.19 11.50
N ASN A 506 -4.98 -10.78 12.25
CA ASN A 506 -5.00 -9.52 12.98
C ASN A 506 -5.51 -9.81 14.40
N PRO A 507 -4.64 -9.81 15.42
CA PRO A 507 -5.07 -10.12 16.78
C PRO A 507 -6.21 -9.22 17.23
N ALA A 508 -7.25 -9.79 17.81
CA ALA A 508 -8.36 -9.03 18.38
C ALA A 508 -7.88 -8.20 19.59
N GLN A 509 -8.28 -6.96 19.67
CA GLN A 509 -8.09 -6.17 20.89
C GLN A 509 -9.09 -6.64 21.95
N PRO A 510 -8.62 -7.06 23.14
CA PRO A 510 -9.49 -7.66 24.17
C PRO A 510 -10.54 -6.70 24.72
N ASP A 511 -10.15 -5.44 24.97
CA ASP A 511 -11.04 -4.41 25.45
C ASP A 511 -11.28 -3.35 24.36
N LEU A 512 -12.53 -3.14 24.00
CA LEU A 512 -12.97 -2.14 23.03
C LEU A 512 -13.64 -0.93 23.69
N GLY A 513 -13.65 -0.90 25.03
CA GLY A 513 -14.28 0.17 25.81
C GLY A 513 -15.74 0.37 25.42
N ASN A 514 -16.14 1.61 25.25
CA ASN A 514 -17.52 1.93 24.88
C ASN A 514 -17.84 1.78 23.39
N PHE A 515 -16.93 1.24 22.57
CA PHE A 515 -17.19 0.94 21.16
C PHE A 515 -18.08 -0.28 20.99
N SER A 516 -17.82 -1.35 21.73
CA SER A 516 -18.60 -2.59 21.65
C SER A 516 -18.74 -3.22 23.05
N ASP A 517 -19.88 -3.82 23.33
CA ASP A 517 -20.02 -4.68 24.49
C ASP A 517 -19.26 -6.00 24.24
N PRO A 518 -18.90 -6.75 25.28
CA PRO A 518 -18.27 -8.06 25.13
C PRO A 518 -19.11 -8.99 24.24
N LEU A 519 -18.44 -9.67 23.31
CA LEU A 519 -19.11 -10.61 22.41
C LEU A 519 -19.20 -12.00 23.03
N PRO A 520 -20.26 -12.78 22.73
CA PRO A 520 -20.31 -14.19 23.08
C PRO A 520 -19.14 -14.98 22.48
N GLN A 521 -18.70 -16.02 23.19
CA GLN A 521 -17.58 -16.85 22.74
C GLN A 521 -17.88 -17.66 21.46
N THR A 522 -19.16 -17.96 21.21
CA THR A 522 -19.58 -18.73 20.05
C THR A 522 -20.56 -17.94 19.21
N LEU A 523 -20.12 -17.55 18.02
CA LEU A 523 -20.93 -16.91 17.00
C LEU A 523 -20.75 -17.66 15.68
N THR A 524 -21.85 -17.91 14.97
CA THR A 524 -21.80 -18.57 13.67
C THR A 524 -21.64 -17.52 12.59
N LEU A 525 -20.54 -17.60 11.85
CA LEU A 525 -20.27 -16.72 10.71
C LEU A 525 -20.98 -17.23 9.46
N GLU A 526 -21.29 -16.32 8.57
CA GLU A 526 -22.06 -16.56 7.35
C GLU A 526 -21.24 -16.16 6.12
N ASN A 527 -21.52 -16.85 5.00
CA ASN A 527 -21.10 -16.45 3.67
C ASN A 527 -22.34 -15.94 2.92
N VAL A 528 -22.28 -14.73 2.40
CA VAL A 528 -23.45 -14.03 1.88
C VAL A 528 -23.16 -13.39 0.52
N SER A 529 -24.21 -13.24 -0.28
CA SER A 529 -24.20 -12.44 -1.50
C SER A 529 -24.92 -11.11 -1.21
N LEU A 530 -24.23 -10.01 -1.42
CA LEU A 530 -24.71 -8.65 -1.23
C LEU A 530 -25.10 -8.07 -2.58
N GLU A 531 -26.37 -7.73 -2.73
CA GLU A 531 -26.89 -7.04 -3.90
C GLU A 531 -27.22 -5.58 -3.54
N MET A 532 -26.54 -4.62 -4.17
CA MET A 532 -26.72 -3.21 -3.88
C MET A 532 -27.03 -2.43 -5.14
N ALA A 533 -28.27 -1.97 -5.27
CA ALA A 533 -28.69 -1.11 -6.35
C ALA A 533 -27.96 0.24 -6.28
N LEU A 534 -27.43 0.69 -7.41
CA LEU A 534 -26.89 2.03 -7.57
C LEU A 534 -28.02 3.04 -7.60
N VAL A 535 -27.74 4.25 -7.17
CA VAL A 535 -28.67 5.38 -7.21
C VAL A 535 -27.98 6.60 -7.82
N LYS A 536 -28.76 7.66 -8.06
CA LYS A 536 -28.26 8.88 -8.74
C LYS A 536 -27.13 9.60 -8.00
N GLU A 537 -26.95 9.34 -6.71
CA GLU A 537 -25.93 9.98 -5.91
C GLU A 537 -24.91 8.96 -5.39
N SER A 538 -23.65 9.34 -5.43
CA SER A 538 -22.58 8.55 -4.81
C SER A 538 -22.63 8.64 -3.28
N GLY A 539 -22.25 7.56 -2.60
CA GLY A 539 -22.20 7.57 -1.14
C GLY A 539 -21.84 6.21 -0.55
N TYR A 540 -21.60 6.20 0.74
CA TYR A 540 -21.40 4.95 1.45
C TYR A 540 -22.73 4.35 1.92
N ARG A 541 -22.75 3.02 2.02
CA ARG A 541 -23.93 2.25 2.45
C ARG A 541 -23.52 1.07 3.30
N GLY A 542 -24.32 0.81 4.34
CA GLY A 542 -24.18 -0.39 5.17
C GLY A 542 -24.49 -1.65 4.37
N SER A 543 -23.70 -2.68 4.57
CA SER A 543 -23.96 -4.01 4.00
C SER A 543 -25.06 -4.77 4.77
N GLY A 544 -25.32 -4.42 6.02
CA GLY A 544 -26.10 -5.21 6.97
C GLY A 544 -25.28 -6.27 7.71
N PHE A 545 -23.96 -6.29 7.49
CA PHE A 545 -23.04 -7.26 8.07
C PHE A 545 -21.90 -6.63 8.87
N TYR A 546 -21.39 -7.40 9.80
CA TYR A 546 -20.40 -7.01 10.80
C TYR A 546 -19.22 -7.96 10.75
N LEU A 547 -18.00 -7.43 10.92
CA LEU A 547 -16.77 -8.18 11.10
C LEU A 547 -16.49 -8.33 12.58
N LEU A 548 -16.22 -9.54 13.03
CA LEU A 548 -15.77 -9.76 14.40
C LEU A 548 -14.33 -9.28 14.61
N PRO A 549 -13.96 -8.80 15.81
CA PRO A 549 -12.58 -8.44 16.11
C PRO A 549 -11.62 -9.58 15.80
N GLY A 550 -10.54 -9.28 15.08
CA GLY A 550 -9.53 -10.25 14.69
C GLY A 550 -9.94 -11.22 13.58
N GLN A 551 -11.21 -11.29 13.21
CA GLN A 551 -11.70 -12.19 12.16
C GLN A 551 -11.36 -11.66 10.77
N SER A 552 -10.83 -12.56 9.94
CA SER A 552 -10.59 -12.30 8.53
C SER A 552 -11.87 -12.42 7.72
N VAL A 553 -12.15 -11.43 6.89
CA VAL A 553 -13.29 -11.37 5.96
C VAL A 553 -12.75 -11.33 4.54
N ARG A 554 -13.33 -12.16 3.67
CA ARG A 554 -13.02 -12.16 2.24
C ARG A 554 -14.18 -11.52 1.48
N LEU A 555 -13.88 -10.51 0.68
CA LEU A 555 -14.83 -9.83 -0.20
C LEU A 555 -14.46 -10.08 -1.66
N GLU A 556 -15.43 -10.42 -2.49
CA GLU A 556 -15.23 -10.61 -3.93
C GLU A 556 -16.37 -9.95 -4.71
N ARG A 557 -16.02 -8.99 -5.55
CA ARG A 557 -16.99 -8.33 -6.42
C ARG A 557 -17.28 -9.19 -7.66
N LYS A 558 -18.54 -9.51 -7.89
CA LYS A 558 -19.00 -10.43 -8.93
C LYS A 558 -19.59 -9.75 -10.17
N ASP A 559 -20.05 -8.51 -10.05
CA ASP A 559 -20.49 -7.74 -11.23
C ASP A 559 -19.30 -7.28 -12.08
N THR A 560 -19.58 -6.88 -13.30
CA THR A 560 -18.60 -6.39 -14.28
C THR A 560 -18.78 -4.91 -14.62
N LEU A 561 -19.53 -4.17 -13.79
CA LEU A 561 -19.76 -2.75 -14.05
C LEU A 561 -18.43 -1.98 -14.02
N PRO A 562 -18.15 -1.11 -15.00
CA PRO A 562 -16.90 -0.35 -15.09
C PRO A 562 -16.88 0.82 -14.11
N LEU A 563 -17.12 0.56 -12.84
CA LEU A 563 -17.28 1.53 -11.78
C LEU A 563 -16.34 1.22 -10.62
N THR A 564 -15.83 2.25 -9.97
CA THR A 564 -15.02 2.08 -8.76
C THR A 564 -15.93 1.87 -7.55
N VAL A 565 -15.83 0.68 -6.97
CA VAL A 565 -16.47 0.30 -5.71
C VAL A 565 -15.39 0.13 -4.66
N LYS A 566 -15.64 0.64 -3.44
CA LYS A 566 -14.71 0.50 -2.33
C LYS A 566 -15.41 -0.08 -1.10
N ALA A 567 -14.67 -0.83 -0.29
CA ALA A 567 -15.12 -1.33 1.00
C ALA A 567 -14.35 -0.66 2.14
N PHE A 568 -14.97 -0.52 3.29
CA PHE A 568 -14.31 -0.07 4.52
C PHE A 568 -15.06 -0.56 5.76
N ILE A 569 -14.39 -0.52 6.91
CA ILE A 569 -14.93 -0.95 8.18
C ILE A 569 -15.24 0.28 9.03
N ASN A 570 -16.41 0.32 9.62
CA ASN A 570 -16.93 1.35 10.52
C ASN A 570 -17.12 2.74 9.88
N THR A 571 -17.94 3.55 10.54
CA THR A 571 -18.24 4.93 10.15
C THR A 571 -17.67 5.97 11.13
N GLN A 572 -17.14 5.53 12.29
CA GLN A 572 -16.62 6.43 13.31
C GLN A 572 -15.40 7.18 12.82
N ARG A 573 -15.52 8.49 12.73
CA ARG A 573 -14.46 9.37 12.27
C ARG A 573 -13.37 9.51 13.33
N THR A 574 -12.16 9.82 12.88
CA THR A 574 -11.05 10.24 13.73
C THR A 574 -11.50 11.37 14.67
N GLY A 575 -11.12 11.27 15.94
CA GLY A 575 -11.54 12.24 16.97
C GLY A 575 -12.92 11.98 17.57
N SER A 576 -13.55 10.83 17.26
CA SER A 576 -14.78 10.39 17.95
C SER A 576 -14.51 9.99 19.41
N THR A 577 -13.29 9.60 19.76
CA THR A 577 -12.80 9.60 21.15
C THR A 577 -12.01 10.89 21.40
N ARG A 578 -12.02 11.37 22.65
CA ARG A 578 -11.32 12.58 23.07
C ARG A 578 -10.23 12.21 24.06
N GLU A 579 -9.22 11.54 23.53
CA GLU A 579 -8.21 10.80 24.27
C GLU A 579 -7.49 11.63 25.36
N PHE A 580 -7.30 12.91 25.14
CA PHE A 580 -6.63 13.79 26.12
C PHE A 580 -7.60 14.50 27.10
N ASN A 581 -8.92 14.34 26.91
CA ASN A 581 -9.88 14.82 27.91
C ASN A 581 -9.83 13.93 29.15
N ASN A 582 -10.21 14.46 30.32
CA ASN A 582 -10.36 13.68 31.54
C ASN A 582 -11.32 12.50 31.28
N GLN A 583 -10.87 11.28 31.55
CA GLN A 583 -11.55 10.03 31.20
C GLN A 583 -12.05 9.93 29.76
N GLY A 584 -11.41 10.65 28.86
CA GLY A 584 -11.88 10.78 27.48
C GLY A 584 -11.39 9.68 26.53
N TYR A 585 -10.36 8.91 26.87
CA TYR A 585 -9.88 7.80 26.09
C TYR A 585 -10.67 6.53 26.42
N GLN A 586 -11.86 6.46 25.85
CA GLN A 586 -12.88 5.45 26.19
C GLN A 586 -12.98 4.29 25.21
N ARG A 587 -12.22 4.33 24.10
CA ARG A 587 -12.22 3.34 23.00
C ARG A 587 -11.08 3.62 22.04
N PRO A 588 -10.77 2.69 21.09
CA PRO A 588 -9.76 2.92 20.07
C PRO A 588 -10.00 4.22 19.28
N LYS A 589 -8.91 4.93 18.96
CA LYS A 589 -8.96 6.23 18.28
C LYS A 589 -9.32 6.12 16.80
N PHE A 590 -8.81 5.11 16.10
CA PHE A 590 -8.95 4.94 14.66
C PHE A 590 -9.76 3.68 14.32
N LEU A 591 -11.07 3.75 14.56
CA LEU A 591 -11.98 2.64 14.32
C LEU A 591 -12.33 2.46 12.84
N ARG A 592 -12.36 3.55 12.07
CA ARG A 592 -12.65 3.49 10.63
C ARG A 592 -11.38 3.14 9.86
N SER A 593 -11.49 2.08 9.02
CA SER A 593 -10.42 1.76 8.07
C SER A 593 -10.33 2.80 6.95
N VAL A 594 -9.25 2.77 6.19
CA VAL A 594 -9.21 3.39 4.87
C VAL A 594 -10.17 2.69 3.91
N GLU A 595 -10.46 3.33 2.79
CA GLU A 595 -11.29 2.76 1.74
C GLU A 595 -10.43 1.88 0.82
N LEU A 596 -10.82 0.62 0.67
CA LEU A 596 -10.13 -0.41 -0.11
C LEU A 596 -10.91 -0.66 -1.40
N THR A 597 -10.26 -0.55 -2.55
CA THR A 597 -10.92 -0.74 -3.85
C THR A 597 -11.25 -2.21 -4.09
N LEU A 598 -12.52 -2.49 -4.38
CA LEU A 598 -13.00 -3.81 -4.81
C LEU A 598 -13.00 -3.86 -6.35
N LYS A 599 -12.05 -4.57 -6.92
CA LYS A 599 -11.99 -4.80 -8.35
C LYS A 599 -12.85 -6.02 -8.72
N PRO A 600 -13.58 -6.00 -9.85
CA PRO A 600 -14.33 -7.17 -10.30
C PRO A 600 -13.45 -8.42 -10.42
N GLY A 601 -13.92 -9.55 -9.87
CA GLY A 601 -13.22 -10.83 -9.93
C GLY A 601 -11.91 -10.92 -9.14
N GLN A 602 -11.51 -9.85 -8.42
CA GLN A 602 -10.32 -9.86 -7.56
C GLN A 602 -10.76 -9.85 -6.08
N PRO A 603 -10.57 -10.95 -5.36
CA PRO A 603 -10.92 -10.99 -3.96
C PRO A 603 -10.01 -10.10 -3.11
N LEU A 604 -10.57 -9.59 -2.02
CA LEU A 604 -9.88 -8.78 -1.03
C LEU A 604 -10.07 -9.41 0.35
N THR A 605 -8.97 -9.74 1.00
CA THR A 605 -8.99 -10.23 2.40
C THR A 605 -8.62 -9.08 3.33
N LEU A 606 -9.50 -8.81 4.29
CA LEU A 606 -9.28 -7.77 5.30
C LEU A 606 -9.70 -8.26 6.69
N SER A 607 -9.14 -7.63 7.70
CA SER A 607 -9.47 -7.88 9.09
C SER A 607 -9.31 -6.60 9.91
N SER A 608 -9.88 -6.55 11.09
CA SER A 608 -9.77 -5.42 12.01
C SER A 608 -9.53 -5.92 13.43
N PRO A 609 -8.59 -5.34 14.19
CA PRO A 609 -8.43 -5.69 15.59
C PRO A 609 -9.66 -5.31 16.43
N TYR A 610 -10.49 -4.42 15.92
CA TYR A 610 -11.67 -3.87 16.60
C TYR A 610 -12.99 -4.48 16.11
N GLY A 611 -12.98 -5.13 14.95
CA GLY A 611 -14.20 -5.50 14.25
C GLY A 611 -14.98 -4.27 13.76
N GLY A 612 -16.23 -4.48 13.37
CA GLY A 612 -17.12 -3.37 13.01
C GLY A 612 -18.04 -3.62 11.82
N THR A 613 -18.87 -2.62 11.51
CA THR A 613 -19.82 -2.68 10.39
C THR A 613 -19.11 -2.61 9.05
N LEU A 614 -19.43 -3.53 8.15
CA LEU A 614 -18.94 -3.52 6.76
C LEU A 614 -19.73 -2.49 5.94
N MET A 615 -19.02 -1.56 5.34
CA MET A 615 -19.55 -0.47 4.54
C MET A 615 -19.02 -0.56 3.12
N LEU A 616 -19.85 -0.20 2.14
CA LEU A 616 -19.44 -0.03 0.74
C LEU A 616 -19.59 1.42 0.32
N GLN A 617 -18.56 1.97 -0.32
CA GLN A 617 -18.63 3.26 -1.02
C GLN A 617 -18.98 2.96 -2.47
N LEU A 618 -20.15 3.43 -2.89
CA LEU A 618 -20.71 3.21 -4.21
C LEU A 618 -20.71 4.52 -5.02
N PRO A 619 -20.36 4.48 -6.30
CA PRO A 619 -20.51 5.64 -7.19
C PRO A 619 -22.00 5.88 -7.53
N ALA A 620 -22.30 7.06 -8.06
CA ALA A 620 -23.56 7.33 -8.70
C ALA A 620 -23.68 6.49 -9.98
N GLY A 621 -24.90 6.02 -10.30
CA GLY A 621 -25.11 5.24 -11.51
C GLY A 621 -26.41 4.45 -11.49
N GLU A 622 -26.52 3.56 -12.47
CA GLU A 622 -27.60 2.57 -12.61
C GLU A 622 -27.00 1.17 -12.61
N GLY A 623 -27.75 0.19 -12.15
CA GLY A 623 -27.32 -1.19 -12.04
C GLY A 623 -27.24 -1.71 -10.61
N VAL A 624 -26.72 -2.90 -10.46
CA VAL A 624 -26.57 -3.58 -9.16
C VAL A 624 -25.11 -3.99 -9.00
N VAL A 625 -24.49 -3.57 -7.91
CA VAL A 625 -23.19 -4.06 -7.48
C VAL A 625 -23.42 -5.33 -6.67
N SER A 626 -22.75 -6.41 -7.07
CA SER A 626 -22.81 -7.72 -6.41
C SER A 626 -21.48 -8.04 -5.76
N VAL A 627 -21.50 -8.33 -4.44
CA VAL A 627 -20.30 -8.66 -3.65
C VAL A 627 -20.57 -9.91 -2.83
N GLU A 628 -19.76 -10.94 -3.01
CA GLU A 628 -19.71 -12.06 -2.06
C GLU A 628 -18.86 -11.66 -0.86
N ALA A 629 -19.41 -11.88 0.33
CA ALA A 629 -18.71 -11.65 1.59
C ALA A 629 -18.69 -12.96 2.41
N GLN A 630 -17.51 -13.39 2.83
CA GLN A 630 -17.31 -14.60 3.63
C GLN A 630 -16.87 -14.23 5.04
N ASN A 631 -17.28 -15.03 6.02
CA ASN A 631 -16.97 -14.87 7.44
C ASN A 631 -17.53 -13.57 8.04
N VAL A 632 -18.74 -13.20 7.69
CA VAL A 632 -19.45 -12.04 8.23
C VAL A 632 -20.58 -12.47 9.17
N LEU A 633 -21.08 -11.54 9.98
CA LEU A 633 -22.22 -11.76 10.88
C LEU A 633 -23.27 -10.70 10.65
N ALA A 634 -24.53 -11.10 10.46
CA ALA A 634 -25.63 -10.17 10.32
C ALA A 634 -25.81 -9.33 11.60
N TYR A 635 -26.03 -8.01 11.45
CA TYR A 635 -26.40 -7.12 12.54
C TYR A 635 -27.76 -6.47 12.26
N PRO A 636 -28.49 -5.96 13.27
CA PRO A 636 -29.76 -5.29 13.04
C PRO A 636 -29.61 -4.13 12.05
N TYR A 637 -30.16 -4.31 10.84
CA TYR A 637 -30.05 -3.32 9.76
C TYR A 637 -31.35 -3.25 8.97
N LEU A 638 -32.02 -2.09 9.03
CA LEU A 638 -33.28 -1.85 8.36
C LEU A 638 -33.06 -1.10 7.04
N LYS A 639 -33.31 -1.75 5.92
CA LYS A 639 -33.26 -1.16 4.56
C LYS A 639 -34.60 -1.19 3.83
N ASP A 640 -35.56 -1.99 4.35
CA ASP A 640 -36.91 -2.13 3.83
C ASP A 640 -37.90 -2.04 5.01
N PHE A 641 -38.74 -1.02 4.99
CA PHE A 641 -39.69 -0.76 6.08
C PHE A 641 -40.78 -1.83 6.23
N ASN A 642 -41.00 -2.63 5.19
CA ASN A 642 -41.89 -3.80 5.32
C ASN A 642 -41.30 -4.86 6.28
N GLN A 643 -40.00 -4.79 6.59
CA GLN A 643 -39.28 -5.66 7.51
C GLN A 643 -39.10 -5.06 8.92
N ALA A 644 -39.82 -3.98 9.26
CA ALA A 644 -39.66 -3.27 10.52
C ALA A 644 -39.87 -4.16 11.76
N SER A 645 -40.83 -5.09 11.72
CA SER A 645 -41.08 -6.03 12.83
C SER A 645 -39.88 -7.00 13.07
N GLY A 646 -39.27 -7.50 11.98
CA GLY A 646 -38.08 -8.32 12.06
C GLY A 646 -36.86 -7.54 12.58
N TYR A 647 -36.72 -6.28 12.16
CA TYR A 647 -35.68 -5.39 12.66
C TYR A 647 -35.84 -5.11 14.17
N LEU A 648 -37.04 -4.84 14.66
CA LEU A 648 -37.29 -4.65 16.09
C LEU A 648 -36.93 -5.93 16.89
N ALA A 649 -37.32 -7.10 16.39
CA ALA A 649 -36.92 -8.36 17.00
C ALA A 649 -35.40 -8.55 17.02
N ALA A 650 -34.71 -8.19 15.93
CA ALA A 650 -33.26 -8.25 15.86
C ALA A 650 -32.58 -7.26 16.81
N LEU A 651 -33.13 -6.07 17.05
CA LEU A 651 -32.63 -5.17 18.08
C LEU A 651 -32.66 -5.77 19.48
N GLU A 652 -33.61 -6.68 19.78
CA GLU A 652 -33.68 -7.37 21.07
C GLU A 652 -32.69 -8.54 21.16
N THR A 653 -32.61 -9.35 20.12
CA THR A 653 -31.93 -10.66 20.16
C THR A 653 -30.49 -10.63 19.68
N SER A 654 -30.08 -9.66 18.86
CA SER A 654 -28.70 -9.63 18.32
C SER A 654 -27.67 -9.48 19.42
N PRO A 655 -26.59 -10.28 19.39
CA PRO A 655 -25.47 -10.14 20.32
C PRO A 655 -24.58 -8.93 20.01
N LEU A 656 -24.74 -8.32 18.83
CA LEU A 656 -23.92 -7.20 18.41
C LEU A 656 -24.39 -5.87 19.00
N SER A 657 -23.45 -4.98 19.31
CA SER A 657 -23.71 -3.68 19.93
C SER A 657 -24.19 -2.61 18.97
N TRP A 658 -24.13 -2.87 17.66
CA TRP A 658 -24.43 -1.91 16.62
C TRP A 658 -25.74 -2.23 15.90
N ALA A 659 -26.39 -1.19 15.40
CA ALA A 659 -27.56 -1.29 14.57
C ALA A 659 -27.54 -0.18 13.50
N GLY A 660 -28.14 -0.46 12.36
CA GLY A 660 -28.20 0.46 11.25
C GLY A 660 -29.63 0.63 10.72
N LEU A 661 -29.87 1.75 10.08
CA LEU A 661 -31.10 2.06 9.37
C LEU A 661 -30.76 2.87 8.12
N ARG A 662 -31.36 2.50 7.00
CA ARG A 662 -31.21 3.21 5.74
C ARG A 662 -32.55 3.58 5.13
N THR A 663 -32.63 4.82 4.67
CA THR A 663 -33.69 5.32 3.78
C THR A 663 -33.04 5.65 2.43
N ASP A 664 -33.83 6.18 1.50
CA ASP A 664 -33.27 6.67 0.22
C ASP A 664 -32.33 7.86 0.39
N PHE A 665 -32.45 8.60 1.52
CA PHE A 665 -31.71 9.84 1.74
C PHE A 665 -30.74 9.80 2.91
N VAL A 666 -30.88 8.86 3.84
CA VAL A 666 -30.14 8.86 5.11
C VAL A 666 -29.67 7.45 5.45
N GLU A 667 -28.39 7.34 5.85
CA GLU A 667 -27.80 6.17 6.45
C GLU A 667 -27.48 6.46 7.92
N ILE A 668 -28.04 5.70 8.86
CA ILE A 668 -27.82 5.85 10.30
C ILE A 668 -27.17 4.59 10.83
N ASN A 669 -26.00 4.75 11.45
CA ASN A 669 -25.34 3.70 12.22
C ASN A 669 -25.18 4.18 13.65
N SER A 670 -25.66 3.41 14.62
CA SER A 670 -25.65 3.77 16.04
C SER A 670 -25.52 2.54 16.92
N ARG A 671 -25.22 2.77 18.21
CA ARG A 671 -25.28 1.71 19.21
C ARG A 671 -26.72 1.19 19.31
N LYS A 672 -26.87 -0.12 19.39
CA LYS A 672 -28.14 -0.81 19.45
C LYS A 672 -29.10 -0.24 20.52
N HIS A 673 -28.55 0.02 21.73
CA HIS A 673 -29.37 0.60 22.81
C HIS A 673 -29.90 2.00 22.51
N MET A 674 -29.11 2.81 21.79
CA MET A 674 -29.57 4.14 21.33
C MET A 674 -30.66 4.02 20.26
N MET A 675 -30.48 3.09 19.31
CA MET A 675 -31.51 2.83 18.31
C MET A 675 -32.83 2.39 18.96
N LYS A 676 -32.78 1.54 19.99
CA LYS A 676 -33.97 1.18 20.77
C LYS A 676 -34.67 2.38 21.38
N GLN A 677 -33.96 3.34 21.96
CA GLN A 677 -34.53 4.51 22.59
C GLN A 677 -35.28 5.42 21.62
N PHE A 678 -34.73 5.61 20.42
CA PHE A 678 -35.25 6.59 19.46
C PHE A 678 -36.24 6.00 18.45
N ILE A 679 -36.13 4.73 18.14
CA ILE A 679 -36.96 4.09 17.11
C ILE A 679 -38.19 3.43 17.72
N TYR A 680 -38.11 2.96 18.96
CA TYR A 680 -39.21 2.26 19.63
C TYR A 680 -40.47 3.14 19.87
N ALA A 681 -40.28 4.45 20.02
CA ALA A 681 -41.37 5.37 20.31
C ALA A 681 -42.21 5.71 19.09
N ASP A 682 -41.71 5.59 17.86
CA ASP A 682 -42.35 6.19 16.66
C ASP A 682 -42.53 5.24 15.45
N LEU A 683 -42.07 3.98 15.52
CA LEU A 683 -42.33 3.00 14.46
C LEU A 683 -43.76 2.48 14.38
N THR A 684 -44.62 2.94 15.28
CA THR A 684 -46.07 2.72 15.18
C THR A 684 -46.65 3.61 14.10
N ALA A 685 -46.88 3.04 12.92
CA ALA A 685 -47.81 3.42 11.85
C ALA A 685 -47.88 4.88 11.36
N ALA A 686 -47.51 5.90 12.14
CA ALA A 686 -47.79 7.29 11.81
C ALA A 686 -46.68 8.04 11.05
N MET A 687 -45.44 7.62 11.13
CA MET A 687 -44.33 8.28 10.41
C MET A 687 -44.14 7.84 8.94
N TRP A 688 -44.76 6.75 8.55
CA TRP A 688 -44.52 6.11 7.25
C TRP A 688 -45.69 6.20 6.27
N SER A 689 -46.75 6.89 6.65
CA SER A 689 -47.97 7.04 5.84
C SER A 689 -48.06 8.37 5.08
N ARG A 690 -46.94 9.04 4.82
CA ARG A 690 -46.95 10.20 3.91
C ARG A 690 -46.31 9.84 2.57
N PRO A 691 -47.03 10.12 1.45
CA PRO A 691 -46.61 9.82 0.10
C PRO A 691 -45.35 10.58 -0.33
#